data_13bd899f21ed292c45b15526e14b7710
#
_entry.id   13bd899f21ed292c45b15526e14b7710
#
_cell.length_a   1.000
_cell.length_b   1.000
_cell.length_c   1.000
_cell.angle_alpha   90.00
_cell.angle_beta   90.00
_cell.angle_gamma   90.00
#
_symmetry.space_group_name_H-M   'P 1'
#
loop_
_entity.id
_entity.type
_entity.pdbx_description
1 polymer ?
#
loop_
_entity_poly.entity_id
_entity_poly.type
_entity_poly.pdbx_seq_one_letter_code
_entity_poly.pdbx_strand_id
1 'polypeptide(L)'
;MFKTDVQKLRNALEFTRIYKENANDIYLREAACMDFQLRHILVPMDENDGIAGRYEHDFVGFSSQVGGIYTYYFNEHEFLNAYMACKQNGEITAAEDYALQALQAYWHEENTARKVELEFAKRYGYVPPKAFPGAGVGNCDCRVAGTNLDFEKLIRLGFDGLDQEIDRAAEANGASSFYTALKLWIESLRGACERYREQALELAEKAETEEAKTRFTKLAEALLNIQHSTPKTFLEGVQLMWIYAVSSDIMNYSRMDDYLGPLYAADIDAGRITEEEAVQTVLYLYKHFKEINKIHDCRVIIGGVGRKHQKEADRLAIVIMEASRRFRETVPQLTLRYYSDMDETVFRKAMEVNAEGTTFPIIYSDETNVPAVEKVFGVSHEEAEQYVPFGCGEYVMVGYSVGTPNNGINALKALEIALHNGLDFYQNVPCGEKTGDPAQFDTFEKLYDAVLAQLKPTIDRFAVHKYLNYKIAGENAPYLHLSLLLNDCIARGKATFEGGVRYLNASSEMFGIISCADSLTAIKTLVYDEKKLTLPELIDVLDHDFEGHDDIRRMCLSAPKYGNDDDTADDIATRLFTDIADLTVAAGKAAGLDHYNIVSVNNSMSAEWGNFCAASACGRKAGSPMANANGASIGADKCGITALLNSMSKFDNTKHVGVINNVRFTKELFKGSMDKVEAVLKAFYDNDGVQTNLCVIGKDDLENAMVHPENYQNLLVRIGGFSARFVTLNPVVQREIIERTTYGA
;
A
#
# COMPACT_ATOMS: atom_id res chain seq x y z
N MET A 1 -5.29 19.86 -22.18
CA MET A 1 -6.06 18.90 -22.99
C MET A 1 -5.32 17.58 -22.94
N PHE A 2 -6.00 16.48 -22.60
CA PHE A 2 -5.40 15.15 -22.59
C PHE A 2 -4.91 14.75 -23.99
N LYS A 3 -3.89 13.92 -24.04
CA LYS A 3 -3.34 13.42 -25.30
C LYS A 3 -4.35 12.56 -26.06
N THR A 4 -4.34 12.64 -27.39
CA THR A 4 -5.09 11.70 -28.24
C THR A 4 -4.36 10.35 -28.29
N ASP A 5 -5.08 9.28 -28.61
CA ASP A 5 -4.49 7.94 -28.75
C ASP A 5 -3.39 7.91 -29.82
N VAL A 6 -3.56 8.63 -30.92
CA VAL A 6 -2.54 8.71 -31.95
C VAL A 6 -1.25 9.41 -31.46
N GLN A 7 -1.38 10.39 -30.56
CA GLN A 7 -0.21 11.02 -29.93
C GLN A 7 0.51 10.05 -29.00
N LYS A 8 -0.25 9.30 -28.17
CA LYS A 8 0.30 8.26 -27.29
C LYS A 8 1.01 7.15 -28.09
N LEU A 9 0.45 6.74 -29.23
CA LEU A 9 1.09 5.77 -30.14
C LEU A 9 2.43 6.30 -30.72
N ARG A 10 2.46 7.56 -31.13
CA ARG A 10 3.69 8.22 -31.62
C ARG A 10 4.72 8.39 -30.52
N ASN A 11 4.29 8.77 -29.31
CA ASN A 11 5.16 8.83 -28.14
C ASN A 11 5.78 7.46 -27.83
N ALA A 12 5.00 6.37 -27.93
CA ALA A 12 5.53 5.02 -27.72
C ALA A 12 6.60 4.64 -28.75
N LEU A 13 6.46 5.05 -30.02
CA LEU A 13 7.50 4.85 -31.04
C LEU A 13 8.78 5.63 -30.71
N GLU A 14 8.65 6.89 -30.33
CA GLU A 14 9.80 7.75 -29.99
C GLU A 14 10.50 7.30 -28.70
N PHE A 15 9.75 6.97 -27.66
CA PHE A 15 10.29 6.39 -26.43
C PHE A 15 11.11 5.12 -26.74
N THR A 16 10.55 4.24 -27.58
CA THR A 16 11.23 3.00 -28.00
C THR A 16 12.52 3.28 -28.77
N ARG A 17 12.54 4.32 -29.61
CA ARG A 17 13.74 4.76 -30.33
C ARG A 17 14.83 5.20 -29.36
N ILE A 18 14.47 6.10 -28.41
CA ILE A 18 15.39 6.61 -27.40
C ILE A 18 15.94 5.47 -26.52
N TYR A 19 15.07 4.55 -26.12
CA TYR A 19 15.46 3.36 -25.36
C TYR A 19 16.53 2.52 -26.07
N LYS A 20 16.33 2.26 -27.36
CA LYS A 20 17.25 1.44 -28.17
C LYS A 20 18.56 2.16 -28.48
N GLU A 21 18.53 3.45 -28.75
CA GLU A 21 19.73 4.26 -29.02
C GLU A 21 20.68 4.34 -27.84
N ASN A 22 20.15 4.25 -26.61
CA ASN A 22 20.92 4.29 -25.37
C ASN A 22 21.13 2.90 -24.74
N ALA A 23 20.98 1.81 -25.48
CA ALA A 23 21.00 0.44 -24.97
C ALA A 23 22.30 0.04 -24.24
N ASN A 24 23.42 0.69 -24.54
CA ASN A 24 24.75 0.32 -24.03
C ASN A 24 25.03 0.85 -22.60
N ASP A 25 24.24 1.78 -22.10
CA ASP A 25 24.39 2.36 -20.75
C ASP A 25 23.01 2.54 -20.11
N ILE A 26 22.71 1.72 -19.10
CA ILE A 26 21.40 1.70 -18.44
C ILE A 26 21.11 3.01 -17.70
N TYR A 27 22.12 3.73 -17.23
CA TYR A 27 21.97 4.99 -16.51
C TYR A 27 21.58 6.13 -17.45
N LEU A 28 22.32 6.29 -18.53
CA LEU A 28 22.04 7.31 -19.54
C LEU A 28 20.75 6.98 -20.31
N ARG A 29 20.45 5.69 -20.51
CA ARG A 29 19.19 5.24 -21.09
C ARG A 29 17.98 5.68 -20.26
N GLU A 30 18.01 5.44 -18.93
CA GLU A 30 16.92 5.85 -18.07
C GLU A 30 16.79 7.38 -18.04
N ALA A 31 17.89 8.11 -17.92
CA ALA A 31 17.86 9.58 -17.93
C ALA A 31 17.23 10.13 -19.20
N ALA A 32 17.61 9.62 -20.38
CA ALA A 32 17.06 10.05 -21.66
C ALA A 32 15.58 9.67 -21.82
N CYS A 33 15.20 8.46 -21.40
CA CYS A 33 13.80 8.00 -21.42
C CYS A 33 12.92 8.82 -20.48
N MET A 34 13.40 9.12 -19.25
CA MET A 34 12.66 9.92 -18.28
C MET A 34 12.55 11.39 -18.71
N ASP A 35 13.58 11.98 -19.29
CA ASP A 35 13.50 13.34 -19.83
C ASP A 35 12.44 13.44 -20.94
N PHE A 36 12.47 12.49 -21.89
CA PHE A 36 11.44 12.42 -22.92
C PHE A 36 10.04 12.24 -22.31
N GLN A 37 9.91 11.27 -21.41
CA GLN A 37 8.64 10.96 -20.76
C GLN A 37 8.10 12.19 -20.02
N LEU A 38 8.91 12.87 -19.23
CA LEU A 38 8.51 14.03 -18.44
C LEU A 38 8.00 15.19 -19.28
N ARG A 39 8.51 15.35 -20.51
CA ARG A 39 8.02 16.34 -21.46
C ARG A 39 6.63 16.00 -22.04
N HIS A 40 6.21 14.76 -21.98
CA HIS A 40 5.02 14.27 -22.67
C HIS A 40 3.91 13.78 -21.74
N ILE A 41 4.24 13.30 -20.53
CA ILE A 41 3.24 12.82 -19.57
C ILE A 41 2.65 13.92 -18.70
N LEU A 42 3.37 15.03 -18.48
CA LEU A 42 2.86 16.14 -17.67
C LEU A 42 1.72 16.87 -18.39
N VAL A 43 0.57 16.94 -17.73
CA VAL A 43 -0.64 17.58 -18.25
C VAL A 43 -0.60 19.06 -17.92
N PRO A 44 -1.05 19.95 -18.85
CA PRO A 44 -1.16 21.38 -18.58
C PRO A 44 -2.06 21.70 -17.39
N MET A 45 -1.74 22.82 -16.71
CA MET A 45 -2.55 23.35 -15.62
C MET A 45 -3.91 23.85 -16.12
N ASP A 46 -4.89 23.86 -15.23
CA ASP A 46 -6.19 24.51 -15.45
C ASP A 46 -6.41 25.71 -14.50
N GLU A 47 -7.47 26.47 -14.75
CA GLU A 47 -7.82 27.68 -14.01
C GLU A 47 -8.12 27.46 -12.51
N ASN A 48 -8.37 26.20 -12.09
CA ASN A 48 -8.68 25.85 -10.71
C ASN A 48 -7.47 25.29 -9.95
N ASP A 49 -6.30 25.24 -10.56
CA ASP A 49 -5.09 24.74 -9.91
C ASP A 49 -4.47 25.79 -9.01
N GLY A 50 -3.95 25.34 -7.88
CA GLY A 50 -3.12 26.15 -6.98
C GLY A 50 -1.74 25.55 -6.77
N ILE A 51 -1.53 24.32 -7.26
CA ILE A 51 -0.27 23.57 -7.29
C ILE A 51 -0.09 23.02 -8.70
N ALA A 52 1.12 23.07 -9.23
CA ALA A 52 1.43 22.59 -10.57
C ALA A 52 1.86 21.12 -10.54
N GLY A 53 1.38 20.35 -11.47
CA GLY A 53 1.82 18.97 -11.69
C GLY A 53 0.68 17.95 -11.72
N ARG A 54 0.37 17.48 -12.94
CA ARG A 54 -0.48 16.33 -13.23
C ARG A 54 0.20 15.49 -14.28
N TYR A 55 -0.13 14.20 -14.35
CA TYR A 55 0.40 13.35 -15.41
C TYR A 55 -0.65 12.43 -16.01
N GLU A 56 -0.38 12.02 -17.23
CA GLU A 56 -1.13 11.01 -17.96
C GLU A 56 -0.15 10.05 -18.64
N HIS A 57 -0.17 8.79 -18.23
CA HIS A 57 0.75 7.78 -18.76
C HIS A 57 0.52 7.49 -20.24
N ASP A 58 1.62 7.21 -20.95
CA ASP A 58 1.62 6.67 -22.31
C ASP A 58 1.51 5.13 -22.28
N PHE A 59 1.44 4.48 -23.44
CA PHE A 59 1.35 3.02 -23.53
C PHE A 59 2.65 2.31 -23.18
N VAL A 60 3.78 2.97 -23.39
CA VAL A 60 5.12 2.53 -23.05
C VAL A 60 5.80 3.63 -22.25
N GLY A 61 6.50 3.26 -21.20
CA GLY A 61 7.20 4.24 -20.36
C GLY A 61 8.03 3.59 -19.28
N PHE A 62 8.57 4.44 -18.41
CA PHE A 62 9.27 4.06 -17.20
C PHE A 62 8.43 4.46 -15.98
N SER A 63 8.25 3.54 -15.04
CA SER A 63 7.55 3.82 -13.77
C SER A 63 7.91 2.79 -12.72
N SER A 64 7.91 3.18 -11.46
CA SER A 64 7.98 2.25 -10.33
C SER A 64 6.61 1.77 -9.84
N GLN A 65 5.50 2.35 -10.32
CA GLN A 65 4.18 2.17 -9.74
C GLN A 65 3.05 1.81 -10.71
N VAL A 66 3.18 2.08 -12.02
CA VAL A 66 2.07 1.97 -12.97
C VAL A 66 1.65 0.53 -13.23
N GLY A 67 0.32 0.31 -13.13
CA GLY A 67 -0.33 -0.90 -13.61
C GLY A 67 0.14 -2.20 -12.94
N GLY A 68 0.73 -2.09 -11.76
CA GLY A 68 1.34 -3.26 -11.11
C GLY A 68 2.62 -3.72 -11.79
N ILE A 69 3.23 -2.95 -12.66
CA ILE A 69 4.43 -3.26 -13.44
C ILE A 69 5.43 -2.11 -13.26
N TYR A 70 6.65 -2.23 -13.60
CA TYR A 70 7.75 -1.71 -12.94
C TYR A 70 8.94 -1.60 -13.82
N THR A 71 9.66 -0.53 -13.73
CA THR A 71 10.75 -0.21 -14.57
C THR A 71 10.22 0.21 -15.95
N TYR A 72 10.56 -0.48 -17.01
CA TYR A 72 9.97 -0.24 -18.34
C TYR A 72 8.70 -1.08 -18.48
N TYR A 73 7.55 -0.39 -18.59
CA TYR A 73 6.23 -1.01 -18.70
C TYR A 73 5.69 -0.96 -20.13
N PHE A 74 4.76 -1.86 -20.41
CA PHE A 74 3.97 -1.88 -21.64
C PHE A 74 2.51 -2.19 -21.34
N ASN A 75 1.64 -1.21 -21.49
CA ASN A 75 0.18 -1.35 -21.35
C ASN A 75 -0.39 -1.93 -22.66
N GLU A 76 -0.10 -3.21 -22.92
CA GLU A 76 -0.39 -3.86 -24.20
C GLU A 76 -1.87 -3.84 -24.55
N HIS A 77 -2.77 -4.07 -23.60
CA HIS A 77 -4.20 -4.08 -23.85
C HIS A 77 -4.72 -2.71 -24.31
N GLU A 78 -4.35 -1.64 -23.61
CA GLU A 78 -4.74 -0.27 -23.97
C GLU A 78 -4.10 0.15 -25.31
N PHE A 79 -2.83 -0.19 -25.50
CA PHE A 79 -2.13 0.02 -26.76
C PHE A 79 -2.86 -0.63 -27.94
N LEU A 80 -3.22 -1.90 -27.83
CA LEU A 80 -3.91 -2.62 -28.92
C LEU A 80 -5.27 -2.00 -29.23
N ASN A 81 -6.05 -1.62 -28.21
CA ASN A 81 -7.33 -0.95 -28.42
C ASN A 81 -7.17 0.37 -29.17
N ALA A 82 -6.26 1.22 -28.73
CA ALA A 82 -5.96 2.49 -29.37
C ALA A 82 -5.41 2.31 -30.78
N TYR A 83 -4.45 1.39 -30.97
CA TYR A 83 -3.88 1.07 -32.27
C TYR A 83 -4.93 0.63 -33.28
N MET A 84 -5.81 -0.29 -32.90
CA MET A 84 -6.88 -0.77 -33.79
C MET A 84 -7.88 0.34 -34.15
N ALA A 85 -8.25 1.18 -33.18
CA ALA A 85 -9.14 2.31 -33.42
C ALA A 85 -8.52 3.34 -34.37
N CYS A 86 -7.28 3.79 -34.10
CA CYS A 86 -6.57 4.75 -34.95
C CYS A 86 -6.33 4.21 -36.36
N LYS A 87 -6.07 2.90 -36.51
CA LYS A 87 -5.92 2.25 -37.82
C LYS A 87 -7.22 2.25 -38.61
N GLN A 88 -8.34 1.93 -37.97
CA GLN A 88 -9.66 1.96 -38.62
C GLN A 88 -10.08 3.38 -39.05
N ASN A 89 -9.72 4.37 -38.26
CA ASN A 89 -10.00 5.78 -38.53
C ASN A 89 -9.07 6.40 -39.60
N GLY A 90 -8.03 5.68 -40.03
CA GLY A 90 -7.03 6.21 -40.97
C GLY A 90 -6.11 7.28 -40.39
N GLU A 91 -5.92 7.29 -39.07
CA GLU A 91 -5.12 8.28 -38.33
C GLU A 91 -3.62 7.95 -38.32
N ILE A 92 -3.27 6.72 -38.69
CA ILE A 92 -1.88 6.24 -38.79
C ILE A 92 -1.51 5.90 -40.23
N THR A 93 -0.28 6.19 -40.61
CA THR A 93 0.29 5.88 -41.93
C THR A 93 0.69 4.41 -42.02
N ALA A 94 0.92 3.89 -43.25
CA ALA A 94 1.40 2.52 -43.46
C ALA A 94 2.80 2.29 -42.81
N ALA A 95 3.63 3.32 -42.74
CA ALA A 95 4.93 3.22 -42.07
C ALA A 95 4.78 3.15 -40.55
N GLU A 96 3.88 3.96 -39.96
CA GLU A 96 3.57 3.89 -38.55
C GLU A 96 2.92 2.54 -38.19
N ASP A 97 2.02 2.02 -39.02
CA ASP A 97 1.39 0.70 -38.85
C ASP A 97 2.43 -0.41 -38.70
N TYR A 98 3.41 -0.45 -39.63
CA TYR A 98 4.50 -1.42 -39.54
C TYR A 98 5.39 -1.25 -38.33
N ALA A 99 5.70 0.02 -37.95
CA ALA A 99 6.52 0.33 -36.81
C ALA A 99 5.81 -0.02 -35.46
N LEU A 100 4.49 0.20 -35.37
CA LEU A 100 3.70 -0.12 -34.18
C LEU A 100 3.55 -1.63 -33.96
N GLN A 101 3.42 -2.44 -35.05
CA GLN A 101 3.44 -3.89 -34.92
C GLN A 101 4.82 -4.41 -34.45
N ALA A 102 5.90 -3.83 -34.94
CA ALA A 102 7.25 -4.16 -34.49
C ALA A 102 7.49 -3.73 -33.01
N LEU A 103 6.92 -2.60 -32.60
CA LEU A 103 6.97 -2.11 -31.23
C LEU A 103 6.22 -3.05 -30.28
N GLN A 104 5.02 -3.50 -30.64
CA GLN A 104 4.25 -4.45 -29.83
C GLN A 104 5.05 -5.74 -29.59
N ALA A 105 5.57 -6.35 -30.66
CA ALA A 105 6.38 -7.56 -30.55
C ALA A 105 7.63 -7.36 -29.68
N TYR A 106 8.26 -6.20 -29.77
CA TYR A 106 9.43 -5.86 -28.95
C TYR A 106 9.09 -5.74 -27.46
N TRP A 107 8.13 -4.89 -27.09
CA TRP A 107 7.79 -4.64 -25.67
C TRP A 107 7.05 -5.80 -25.02
N HIS A 108 6.40 -6.66 -25.77
CA HIS A 108 5.84 -7.90 -25.23
C HIS A 108 6.90 -8.72 -24.48
N GLU A 109 8.13 -8.81 -25.03
CA GLU A 109 9.24 -9.58 -24.44
C GLU A 109 10.20 -8.69 -23.61
N GLU A 110 10.35 -7.41 -23.95
CA GLU A 110 11.36 -6.53 -23.34
C GLU A 110 10.90 -5.96 -22.00
N ASN A 111 9.60 -5.89 -21.69
CA ASN A 111 9.13 -5.35 -20.42
C ASN A 111 9.65 -6.18 -19.22
N THR A 112 9.91 -5.46 -18.11
CA THR A 112 10.63 -6.03 -16.96
C THR A 112 9.82 -7.13 -16.25
N ALA A 113 8.48 -7.02 -16.20
CA ALA A 113 7.63 -8.04 -15.61
C ALA A 113 7.74 -9.38 -16.34
N ARG A 114 7.74 -9.34 -17.68
CA ARG A 114 7.90 -10.54 -18.51
C ARG A 114 9.26 -11.21 -18.26
N LYS A 115 10.31 -10.43 -18.10
CA LYS A 115 11.66 -10.96 -17.78
C LYS A 115 11.66 -11.71 -16.42
N VAL A 116 10.99 -11.19 -15.41
CA VAL A 116 10.83 -11.86 -14.10
C VAL A 116 10.08 -13.19 -14.25
N GLU A 117 8.97 -13.19 -14.99
CA GLU A 117 8.19 -14.41 -15.26
C GLU A 117 9.03 -15.50 -15.94
N LEU A 118 9.77 -15.12 -16.99
CA LEU A 118 10.61 -16.04 -17.74
C LEU A 118 11.73 -16.62 -16.86
N GLU A 119 12.36 -15.81 -16.04
CA GLU A 119 13.42 -16.26 -15.13
C GLU A 119 12.87 -17.19 -14.03
N PHE A 120 11.70 -16.87 -13.48
CA PHE A 120 11.00 -17.74 -12.53
C PHE A 120 10.61 -19.08 -13.19
N ALA A 121 10.07 -19.02 -14.41
CA ALA A 121 9.66 -20.22 -15.16
C ALA A 121 10.84 -21.13 -15.49
N LYS A 122 12.01 -20.60 -15.81
CA LYS A 122 13.25 -21.39 -15.97
C LYS A 122 13.59 -22.20 -14.73
N ARG A 123 13.35 -21.64 -13.55
CA ARG A 123 13.70 -22.27 -12.26
C ARG A 123 12.65 -23.29 -11.80
N TYR A 124 11.37 -23.01 -12.00
CA TYR A 124 10.27 -23.80 -11.42
C TYR A 124 9.38 -24.50 -12.44
N GLY A 125 9.56 -24.25 -13.74
CA GLY A 125 8.80 -24.89 -14.82
C GLY A 125 7.39 -24.33 -15.04
N TYR A 126 7.01 -23.23 -14.33
CA TYR A 126 5.73 -22.56 -14.50
C TYR A 126 5.84 -21.06 -14.15
N VAL A 127 4.86 -20.27 -14.61
CA VAL A 127 4.72 -18.86 -14.20
C VAL A 127 3.80 -18.79 -12.98
N PRO A 128 4.14 -18.03 -11.92
CA PRO A 128 3.28 -17.92 -10.75
C PRO A 128 1.95 -17.25 -11.11
N PRO A 129 0.84 -17.67 -10.47
CA PRO A 129 -0.45 -17.02 -10.71
C PRO A 129 -0.41 -15.56 -10.28
N LYS A 130 -0.89 -14.66 -11.15
CA LYS A 130 -0.99 -13.22 -10.89
C LYS A 130 -2.36 -12.81 -10.37
N ALA A 131 -3.41 -13.46 -10.88
CA ALA A 131 -4.77 -13.09 -10.56
C ALA A 131 -5.21 -13.66 -9.21
N PHE A 132 -5.88 -12.86 -8.41
CA PHE A 132 -6.75 -13.28 -7.33
C PHE A 132 -8.17 -13.42 -7.87
N PRO A 133 -8.90 -14.43 -7.41
CA PRO A 133 -8.51 -15.64 -6.73
C PRO A 133 -8.12 -16.74 -7.73
N GLY A 134 -7.35 -17.73 -7.23
CA GLY A 134 -6.95 -18.88 -8.02
C GLY A 134 -6.90 -20.15 -7.17
N ALA A 135 -6.61 -21.30 -7.79
CA ALA A 135 -6.35 -22.55 -7.07
C ALA A 135 -5.05 -22.45 -6.28
N GLY A 136 -5.03 -23.13 -5.11
CA GLY A 136 -3.88 -23.18 -4.22
C GLY A 136 -3.83 -22.05 -3.21
N VAL A 137 -2.73 -22.01 -2.46
CA VAL A 137 -2.61 -21.17 -1.27
C VAL A 137 -2.16 -19.73 -1.53
N GLY A 138 -1.80 -19.35 -2.75
CA GLY A 138 -1.36 -17.99 -2.97
C GLY A 138 -1.03 -17.62 -4.40
N ASN A 139 -0.76 -16.34 -4.60
CA ASN A 139 -0.35 -15.74 -5.86
C ASN A 139 0.70 -14.66 -5.64
N CYS A 140 1.40 -14.27 -6.68
CA CYS A 140 2.31 -13.13 -6.65
C CYS A 140 2.33 -12.38 -7.98
N ASP A 141 2.69 -11.11 -7.89
CA ASP A 141 2.87 -10.23 -9.03
C ASP A 141 4.26 -9.58 -8.99
N CYS A 142 4.68 -9.01 -10.11
CA CYS A 142 5.94 -8.27 -10.23
C CYS A 142 5.70 -6.81 -9.90
N ARG A 143 6.22 -6.32 -8.76
CA ARG A 143 6.05 -4.91 -8.40
C ARG A 143 7.17 -4.40 -7.49
N VAL A 144 7.65 -3.20 -7.76
CA VAL A 144 8.44 -2.42 -6.82
C VAL A 144 7.51 -1.38 -6.20
N ALA A 145 7.17 -1.56 -4.93
CA ALA A 145 6.24 -0.69 -4.20
C ALA A 145 6.77 -0.35 -2.81
N GLY A 146 6.01 0.44 -2.06
CA GLY A 146 6.33 0.78 -0.67
C GLY A 146 7.52 1.70 -0.54
N THR A 147 7.82 2.49 -1.57
CA THR A 147 8.91 3.46 -1.49
C THR A 147 8.42 4.74 -0.81
N ASN A 148 9.12 5.14 0.24
CA ASN A 148 8.96 6.40 0.92
C ASN A 148 10.28 7.17 0.87
N LEU A 149 10.33 8.19 0.02
CA LEU A 149 11.52 8.98 -0.23
C LEU A 149 11.81 9.94 0.92
N ASP A 150 13.07 10.31 1.06
CA ASP A 150 13.51 11.34 2.01
C ASP A 150 13.19 12.74 1.47
N PHE A 151 11.92 13.15 1.59
CA PHE A 151 11.49 14.49 1.22
C PHE A 151 12.08 15.58 2.14
N GLU A 152 12.48 15.24 3.39
CA GLU A 152 13.21 16.20 4.23
C GLU A 152 14.55 16.57 3.60
N LYS A 153 15.27 15.58 3.05
CA LYS A 153 16.51 15.83 2.30
C LYS A 153 16.26 16.75 1.10
N LEU A 154 15.18 16.49 0.34
CA LEU A 154 14.81 17.34 -0.81
C LEU A 154 14.52 18.79 -0.40
N ILE A 155 13.71 18.98 0.64
CA ILE A 155 13.35 20.32 1.15
C ILE A 155 14.58 21.08 1.68
N ARG A 156 15.44 20.39 2.41
CA ARG A 156 16.64 20.97 3.02
C ARG A 156 17.74 21.31 2.01
N LEU A 157 17.92 20.53 0.97
CA LEU A 157 19.00 20.69 -0.01
C LEU A 157 18.55 21.43 -1.27
N GLY A 158 17.30 21.28 -1.69
CA GLY A 158 16.86 21.69 -3.02
C GLY A 158 17.63 20.96 -4.13
N PHE A 159 17.37 21.31 -5.37
CA PHE A 159 18.06 20.69 -6.50
C PHE A 159 19.56 21.02 -6.55
N ASP A 160 19.95 22.26 -6.24
CA ASP A 160 21.37 22.68 -6.24
C ASP A 160 22.17 21.98 -5.14
N GLY A 161 21.59 21.75 -3.96
CA GLY A 161 22.25 21.01 -2.89
C GLY A 161 22.40 19.51 -3.19
N LEU A 162 21.43 18.93 -3.92
CA LEU A 162 21.54 17.55 -4.42
C LEU A 162 22.63 17.43 -5.49
N ASP A 163 22.75 18.40 -6.43
CA ASP A 163 23.85 18.46 -7.39
C ASP A 163 25.22 18.49 -6.68
N GLN A 164 25.34 19.31 -5.64
CA GLN A 164 26.57 19.38 -4.85
C GLN A 164 26.88 18.09 -4.08
N GLU A 165 25.87 17.36 -3.62
CA GLU A 165 26.04 16.05 -2.99
C GLU A 165 26.57 15.02 -4.00
N ILE A 166 26.00 15.02 -5.22
CA ILE A 166 26.44 14.17 -6.32
C ILE A 166 27.91 14.49 -6.70
N ASP A 167 28.26 15.77 -6.82
CA ASP A 167 29.63 16.18 -7.17
C ASP A 167 30.64 15.70 -6.13
N ARG A 168 30.37 15.89 -4.83
CA ARG A 168 31.22 15.39 -3.73
C ARG A 168 31.37 13.86 -3.75
N ALA A 169 30.28 13.14 -4.04
CA ALA A 169 30.32 11.69 -4.13
C ALA A 169 31.12 11.22 -5.37
N ALA A 170 30.97 11.92 -6.49
CA ALA A 170 31.72 11.63 -7.71
C ALA A 170 33.23 11.92 -7.53
N GLU A 171 33.60 12.95 -6.78
CA GLU A 171 35.01 13.24 -6.41
C GLU A 171 35.59 12.12 -5.54
N ALA A 172 34.79 11.59 -4.59
CA ALA A 172 35.23 10.55 -3.66
C ALA A 172 35.32 9.15 -4.29
N ASN A 173 34.37 8.79 -5.15
CA ASN A 173 34.21 7.44 -5.71
C ASN A 173 34.70 7.32 -7.16
N GLY A 174 35.03 8.43 -7.83
CA GLY A 174 35.31 8.52 -9.25
C GLY A 174 34.04 8.84 -10.09
N ALA A 175 34.23 9.56 -11.18
CA ALA A 175 33.16 9.90 -12.10
C ALA A 175 32.58 8.63 -12.75
N SER A 176 31.24 8.60 -12.91
CA SER A 176 30.53 7.49 -13.54
C SER A 176 29.28 7.99 -14.30
N SER A 177 28.77 7.17 -15.21
CA SER A 177 27.49 7.45 -15.87
C SER A 177 26.31 7.52 -14.91
N PHE A 178 26.36 6.82 -13.76
CA PHE A 178 25.37 6.93 -12.69
C PHE A 178 25.25 8.37 -12.17
N TYR A 179 26.36 9.00 -11.78
CA TYR A 179 26.34 10.37 -11.29
C TYR A 179 25.91 11.37 -12.38
N THR A 180 26.38 11.15 -13.62
CA THR A 180 25.95 11.96 -14.76
C THR A 180 24.44 11.85 -14.97
N ALA A 181 23.88 10.65 -14.92
CA ALA A 181 22.44 10.42 -15.10
C ALA A 181 21.60 11.05 -13.97
N LEU A 182 22.04 11.01 -12.71
CA LEU A 182 21.37 11.68 -11.60
C LEU A 182 21.28 13.21 -11.85
N LYS A 183 22.37 13.84 -12.33
CA LYS A 183 22.36 15.28 -12.69
C LYS A 183 21.42 15.57 -13.85
N LEU A 184 21.41 14.73 -14.90
CA LEU A 184 20.45 14.87 -16.00
C LEU A 184 19.00 14.76 -15.54
N TRP A 185 18.71 13.90 -14.56
CA TRP A 185 17.37 13.81 -13.96
C TRP A 185 16.99 15.11 -13.23
N ILE A 186 17.89 15.70 -12.45
CA ILE A 186 17.67 17.00 -11.81
C ILE A 186 17.39 18.10 -12.86
N GLU A 187 18.13 18.13 -13.95
CA GLU A 187 17.89 19.09 -15.06
C GLU A 187 16.50 18.88 -15.70
N SER A 188 16.06 17.64 -15.85
CA SER A 188 14.71 17.34 -16.36
C SER A 188 13.62 17.88 -15.42
N LEU A 189 13.83 17.80 -14.09
CA LEU A 189 12.94 18.37 -13.08
C LEU A 189 12.91 19.91 -13.13
N ARG A 190 14.07 20.57 -13.29
CA ARG A 190 14.13 22.02 -13.52
C ARG A 190 13.36 22.43 -14.77
N GLY A 191 13.52 21.67 -15.85
CA GLY A 191 12.76 21.87 -17.07
C GLY A 191 11.24 21.70 -16.89
N ALA A 192 10.80 20.80 -16.03
CA ALA A 192 9.38 20.66 -15.68
C ALA A 192 8.87 21.88 -14.90
N CYS A 193 9.64 22.36 -13.91
CA CYS A 193 9.32 23.60 -13.18
C CYS A 193 9.16 24.78 -14.12
N GLU A 194 10.09 24.97 -15.07
CA GLU A 194 10.04 26.08 -16.00
C GLU A 194 8.82 26.04 -16.92
N ARG A 195 8.49 24.87 -17.47
CA ARG A 195 7.28 24.72 -18.30
C ARG A 195 6.00 25.05 -17.52
N TYR A 196 5.90 24.64 -16.27
CA TYR A 196 4.74 25.00 -15.44
C TYR A 196 4.76 26.46 -14.99
N ARG A 197 5.93 27.07 -14.82
CA ARG A 197 6.07 28.50 -14.55
C ARG A 197 5.50 29.34 -15.70
N GLU A 198 5.86 29.00 -16.93
CA GLU A 198 5.33 29.67 -18.13
C GLU A 198 3.81 29.56 -18.20
N GLN A 199 3.25 28.37 -17.93
CA GLN A 199 1.80 28.18 -17.91
C GLN A 199 1.12 28.98 -16.79
N ALA A 200 1.73 29.03 -15.59
CA ALA A 200 1.20 29.82 -14.49
C ALA A 200 1.16 31.33 -14.83
N LEU A 201 2.19 31.85 -15.51
CA LEU A 201 2.20 33.23 -15.98
C LEU A 201 1.11 33.50 -17.02
N GLU A 202 0.91 32.56 -17.97
CA GLU A 202 -0.17 32.69 -18.95
C GLU A 202 -1.56 32.68 -18.29
N LEU A 203 -1.76 31.83 -17.27
CA LEU A 203 -2.99 31.79 -16.51
C LEU A 203 -3.20 33.05 -15.66
N ALA A 204 -2.13 33.62 -15.11
CA ALA A 204 -2.20 34.87 -14.40
C ALA A 204 -2.60 36.07 -15.32
N GLU A 205 -2.11 36.08 -16.56
CA GLU A 205 -2.48 37.12 -17.56
C GLU A 205 -3.96 36.97 -18.02
N LYS A 206 -4.47 35.74 -18.09
CA LYS A 206 -5.84 35.40 -18.50
C LYS A 206 -6.85 35.46 -17.35
N ALA A 207 -6.39 35.59 -16.10
CA ALA A 207 -7.24 35.51 -14.93
C ALA A 207 -8.30 36.61 -14.87
N GLU A 208 -9.54 36.25 -14.66
CA GLU A 208 -10.68 37.16 -14.57
C GLU A 208 -10.80 37.86 -13.20
N THR A 209 -10.14 37.31 -12.15
CA THR A 209 -10.18 37.82 -10.79
C THR A 209 -8.79 38.09 -10.24
N GLU A 210 -8.66 39.14 -9.38
CA GLU A 210 -7.40 39.45 -8.73
C GLU A 210 -6.89 38.32 -7.84
N GLU A 211 -7.80 37.52 -7.26
CA GLU A 211 -7.45 36.32 -6.48
C GLU A 211 -6.77 35.27 -7.35
N ALA A 212 -7.36 34.91 -8.50
CA ALA A 212 -6.77 33.94 -9.43
C ALA A 212 -5.43 34.44 -9.97
N LYS A 213 -5.34 35.75 -10.34
CA LYS A 213 -4.10 36.35 -10.78
C LYS A 213 -3.00 36.28 -9.74
N THR A 214 -3.32 36.63 -8.49
CA THR A 214 -2.37 36.55 -7.37
C THR A 214 -1.92 35.12 -7.13
N ARG A 215 -2.83 34.14 -7.16
CA ARG A 215 -2.54 32.73 -6.98
C ARG A 215 -1.52 32.24 -8.01
N PHE A 216 -1.78 32.48 -9.29
CA PHE A 216 -0.87 32.02 -10.35
C PHE A 216 0.46 32.78 -10.38
N THR A 217 0.46 34.06 -10.01
CA THR A 217 1.71 34.82 -9.87
C THR A 217 2.59 34.25 -8.76
N LYS A 218 2.01 33.99 -7.57
CA LYS A 218 2.72 33.34 -6.44
C LYS A 218 3.24 31.95 -6.83
N LEU A 219 2.43 31.17 -7.58
CA LEU A 219 2.84 29.85 -8.05
C LEU A 219 3.99 29.92 -9.06
N ALA A 220 3.96 30.87 -9.99
CA ALA A 220 5.06 31.10 -10.94
C ALA A 220 6.35 31.49 -10.23
N GLU A 221 6.28 32.34 -9.20
CA GLU A 221 7.43 32.72 -8.36
C GLU A 221 7.97 31.49 -7.59
N ALA A 222 7.10 30.66 -7.01
CA ALA A 222 7.50 29.44 -6.33
C ALA A 222 8.21 28.47 -7.28
N LEU A 223 7.66 28.26 -8.48
CA LEU A 223 8.25 27.40 -9.51
C LEU A 223 9.61 27.93 -10.03
N LEU A 224 9.82 29.24 -10.03
CA LEU A 224 11.11 29.83 -10.35
C LEU A 224 12.13 29.59 -9.23
N ASN A 225 11.73 29.85 -7.98
CA ASN A 225 12.62 29.81 -6.83
C ASN A 225 13.14 28.39 -6.55
N ILE A 226 12.26 27.38 -6.62
CA ILE A 226 12.65 26.00 -6.32
C ILE A 226 13.61 25.35 -7.34
N GLN A 227 13.83 25.99 -8.51
CA GLN A 227 14.79 25.48 -9.49
C GLN A 227 16.24 25.58 -8.98
N HIS A 228 16.58 26.66 -8.23
CA HIS A 228 17.94 26.96 -7.82
C HIS A 228 18.08 27.38 -6.35
N SER A 229 17.03 27.26 -5.56
CA SER A 229 17.05 27.60 -4.14
C SER A 229 16.33 26.54 -3.32
N THR A 230 16.70 26.43 -2.06
CA THR A 230 15.88 25.72 -1.09
C THR A 230 14.57 26.48 -0.87
N PRO A 231 13.43 25.80 -0.67
CA PRO A 231 12.16 26.45 -0.42
C PRO A 231 12.22 27.34 0.84
N LYS A 232 11.58 28.50 0.77
CA LYS A 232 11.52 29.51 1.84
C LYS A 232 10.11 29.74 2.35
N THR A 233 9.10 29.29 1.60
CA THR A 233 7.68 29.40 1.93
C THR A 233 7.01 28.03 1.92
N PHE A 234 5.86 27.97 2.58
CA PHE A 234 5.06 26.74 2.61
C PHE A 234 4.65 26.30 1.19
N LEU A 235 4.22 27.24 0.34
CA LEU A 235 3.87 26.95 -1.05
C LEU A 235 5.06 26.39 -1.83
N GLU A 236 6.25 26.97 -1.70
CA GLU A 236 7.47 26.46 -2.35
C GLU A 236 7.81 25.04 -1.89
N GLY A 237 7.66 24.75 -0.58
CA GLY A 237 7.91 23.42 -0.04
C GLY A 237 6.93 22.36 -0.59
N VAL A 238 5.63 22.67 -0.59
CA VAL A 238 4.59 21.80 -1.15
C VAL A 238 4.83 21.59 -2.65
N GLN A 239 5.15 22.65 -3.40
CA GLN A 239 5.38 22.56 -4.85
C GLN A 239 6.63 21.76 -5.19
N LEU A 240 7.74 21.92 -4.44
CA LEU A 240 8.96 21.13 -4.65
C LEU A 240 8.74 19.64 -4.38
N MET A 241 8.10 19.31 -3.26
CA MET A 241 7.73 17.93 -2.93
C MET A 241 6.85 17.33 -4.03
N TRP A 242 5.80 18.09 -4.43
CA TRP A 242 4.83 17.56 -5.38
C TRP A 242 5.39 17.38 -6.79
N ILE A 243 6.16 18.36 -7.31
CA ILE A 243 6.75 18.21 -8.65
C ILE A 243 7.71 17.03 -8.71
N TYR A 244 8.47 16.79 -7.64
CA TYR A 244 9.31 15.60 -7.55
C TYR A 244 8.47 14.31 -7.53
N ALA A 245 7.47 14.25 -6.67
CA ALA A 245 6.62 13.07 -6.52
C ALA A 245 5.88 12.71 -7.82
N VAL A 246 5.24 13.68 -8.46
CA VAL A 246 4.48 13.45 -9.70
C VAL A 246 5.38 13.10 -10.88
N SER A 247 6.57 13.71 -10.97
CA SER A 247 7.55 13.42 -12.01
C SER A 247 8.21 12.05 -11.84
N SER A 248 8.24 11.55 -10.62
CA SER A 248 8.83 10.26 -10.22
C SER A 248 7.80 9.13 -10.08
N ASP A 249 6.52 9.41 -10.30
CA ASP A 249 5.41 8.47 -10.06
C ASP A 249 5.40 7.92 -8.62
N ILE A 250 5.78 8.74 -7.64
CA ILE A 250 5.78 8.41 -6.21
C ILE A 250 4.44 8.79 -5.60
N MET A 251 3.85 7.86 -4.87
CA MET A 251 2.49 7.98 -4.33
C MET A 251 2.43 7.90 -2.80
N ASN A 252 3.57 7.87 -2.11
CA ASN A 252 3.65 7.91 -0.66
C ASN A 252 4.53 9.09 -0.26
N TYR A 253 3.99 9.96 0.59
CA TYR A 253 4.54 11.31 0.81
C TYR A 253 5.22 11.45 2.17
N SER A 254 5.59 10.33 2.79
CA SER A 254 6.35 10.29 4.04
C SER A 254 5.72 11.16 5.14
N ARG A 255 6.54 11.72 6.05
CA ARG A 255 6.11 12.51 7.22
C ARG A 255 5.92 13.98 6.84
N MET A 256 4.79 14.30 6.17
CA MET A 256 4.55 15.60 5.54
C MET A 256 4.51 16.76 6.54
N ASP A 257 4.04 16.54 7.75
CA ASP A 257 4.03 17.53 8.81
C ASP A 257 5.44 17.91 9.28
N ASP A 258 6.39 16.95 9.32
CA ASP A 258 7.75 17.16 9.79
C ASP A 258 8.55 18.00 8.81
N TYR A 259 8.62 17.62 7.53
CA TYR A 259 9.45 18.32 6.57
C TYR A 259 8.86 19.64 6.04
N LEU A 260 7.53 19.87 6.13
CA LEU A 260 6.88 21.12 5.75
C LEU A 260 6.55 22.04 6.94
N GLY A 261 6.51 21.49 8.17
CA GLY A 261 6.15 22.22 9.38
C GLY A 261 6.92 23.51 9.61
N PRO A 262 8.26 23.52 9.48
CA PRO A 262 9.05 24.75 9.65
C PRO A 262 8.69 25.86 8.65
N LEU A 263 8.44 25.51 7.38
CA LEU A 263 8.07 26.48 6.34
C LEU A 263 6.68 27.07 6.60
N TYR A 264 5.71 26.19 6.95
CA TYR A 264 4.37 26.59 7.33
C TYR A 264 4.38 27.53 8.55
N ALA A 265 5.06 27.12 9.63
CA ALA A 265 5.12 27.92 10.85
C ALA A 265 5.76 29.30 10.61
N ALA A 266 6.85 29.36 9.83
CA ALA A 266 7.51 30.62 9.47
C ALA A 266 6.59 31.55 8.66
N ASP A 267 5.73 30.99 7.78
CA ASP A 267 4.78 31.81 7.01
C ASP A 267 3.63 32.35 7.88
N ILE A 268 3.07 31.54 8.76
CA ILE A 268 2.02 31.95 9.71
C ILE A 268 2.56 33.00 10.69
N ASP A 269 3.71 32.74 11.30
CA ASP A 269 4.28 33.62 12.33
C ASP A 269 4.71 34.97 11.75
N ALA A 270 5.08 35.02 10.48
CA ALA A 270 5.37 36.26 9.74
C ALA A 270 4.12 36.92 9.15
N GLY A 271 2.93 36.33 9.28
CA GLY A 271 1.69 36.83 8.69
C GLY A 271 1.69 36.84 7.15
N ARG A 272 2.50 35.97 6.51
CA ARG A 272 2.53 35.85 5.04
C ARG A 272 1.35 35.06 4.49
N ILE A 273 0.83 34.12 5.29
CA ILE A 273 -0.39 33.35 5.00
C ILE A 273 -1.25 33.25 6.25
N THR A 274 -2.53 32.98 6.06
CA THR A 274 -3.50 32.64 7.09
C THR A 274 -3.64 31.12 7.21
N GLU A 275 -4.21 30.64 8.30
CA GLU A 275 -4.57 29.20 8.49
C GLU A 275 -5.48 28.70 7.34
N GLU A 276 -6.42 29.55 6.90
CA GLU A 276 -7.31 29.20 5.80
C GLU A 276 -6.57 29.05 4.46
N GLU A 277 -5.62 29.92 4.18
CA GLU A 277 -4.77 29.79 2.99
C GLU A 277 -3.88 28.55 3.05
N ALA A 278 -3.40 28.17 4.25
CA ALA A 278 -2.64 26.94 4.44
C ALA A 278 -3.51 25.71 4.19
N VAL A 279 -4.74 25.65 4.75
CA VAL A 279 -5.71 24.59 4.46
C VAL A 279 -6.01 24.52 2.96
N GLN A 280 -6.20 25.67 2.31
CA GLN A 280 -6.48 25.72 0.86
C GLN A 280 -5.30 25.18 0.03
N THR A 281 -4.06 25.46 0.43
CA THR A 281 -2.86 24.91 -0.23
C THR A 281 -2.83 23.37 -0.15
N VAL A 282 -3.15 22.81 1.02
CA VAL A 282 -3.26 21.36 1.19
C VAL A 282 -4.42 20.79 0.37
N LEU A 283 -5.55 21.50 0.27
CA LEU A 283 -6.69 21.06 -0.55
C LEU A 283 -6.35 21.02 -2.06
N TYR A 284 -5.54 21.97 -2.57
CA TYR A 284 -5.03 21.90 -3.94
C TYR A 284 -4.18 20.66 -4.18
N LEU A 285 -3.31 20.31 -3.23
CA LEU A 285 -2.51 19.08 -3.29
C LEU A 285 -3.41 17.84 -3.27
N TYR A 286 -4.43 17.81 -2.39
CA TYR A 286 -5.36 16.68 -2.28
C TYR A 286 -6.22 16.48 -3.53
N LYS A 287 -6.54 17.56 -4.27
CA LYS A 287 -7.18 17.48 -5.57
C LYS A 287 -6.35 16.63 -6.54
N HIS A 288 -5.03 16.84 -6.58
CA HIS A 288 -4.14 16.02 -7.41
C HIS A 288 -4.06 14.56 -6.94
N PHE A 289 -4.05 14.30 -5.64
CA PHE A 289 -4.13 12.92 -5.12
C PHE A 289 -5.41 12.21 -5.58
N LYS A 290 -6.55 12.90 -5.55
CA LYS A 290 -7.82 12.37 -6.04
C LYS A 290 -7.80 12.08 -7.55
N GLU A 291 -7.18 12.93 -8.34
CA GLU A 291 -7.04 12.74 -9.79
C GLU A 291 -6.21 11.50 -10.13
N ILE A 292 -5.13 11.25 -9.41
CA ILE A 292 -4.33 10.02 -9.51
C ILE A 292 -5.15 8.80 -9.07
N ASN A 293 -5.98 8.94 -8.03
CA ASN A 293 -6.91 7.94 -7.49
C ASN A 293 -6.29 6.57 -7.18
N LYS A 294 -5.10 6.54 -6.60
CA LYS A 294 -4.46 5.30 -6.14
C LYS A 294 -4.88 5.01 -4.69
N ILE A 295 -6.03 4.35 -4.54
CA ILE A 295 -6.69 4.11 -3.24
C ILE A 295 -5.88 3.25 -2.26
N HIS A 296 -4.93 2.46 -2.74
CA HIS A 296 -4.04 1.65 -1.89
C HIS A 296 -2.80 2.41 -1.42
N ASP A 297 -2.48 3.52 -2.07
CA ASP A 297 -1.33 4.39 -1.81
C ASP A 297 -1.79 5.82 -1.48
N CYS A 298 -1.12 6.85 -1.96
CA CYS A 298 -1.40 8.26 -1.63
C CYS A 298 -1.38 8.51 -0.11
N ARG A 299 -0.39 7.90 0.58
CA ARG A 299 -0.32 8.00 2.04
C ARG A 299 0.44 9.24 2.48
N VAL A 300 -0.20 9.97 3.40
CA VAL A 300 0.37 11.12 4.13
C VAL A 300 0.49 10.74 5.59
N ILE A 301 1.67 10.88 6.17
CA ILE A 301 1.94 10.57 7.58
C ILE A 301 2.09 11.87 8.35
N ILE A 302 1.49 11.92 9.53
CA ILE A 302 1.62 13.00 10.51
C ILE A 302 1.86 12.42 11.91
N GLY A 303 2.41 13.24 12.80
CA GLY A 303 2.70 12.81 14.16
C GLY A 303 3.91 11.90 14.30
N GLY A 304 3.97 11.20 15.41
CA GLY A 304 5.02 10.25 15.76
C GLY A 304 6.27 10.84 16.39
N VAL A 305 7.05 9.97 17.04
CA VAL A 305 8.35 10.31 17.63
C VAL A 305 9.41 10.52 16.55
N GLY A 306 10.58 11.05 16.91
CA GLY A 306 11.72 11.24 15.99
C GLY A 306 11.54 12.40 14.98
N ARG A 307 10.56 13.29 15.16
CA ARG A 307 10.41 14.51 14.37
C ARG A 307 11.40 15.59 14.85
N LYS A 308 12.04 16.25 13.91
CA LYS A 308 13.06 17.29 14.23
C LYS A 308 12.44 18.58 14.72
N HIS A 309 11.25 18.94 14.24
CA HIS A 309 10.55 20.19 14.49
C HIS A 309 9.13 19.93 15.01
N GLN A 310 9.03 19.20 16.12
CA GLN A 310 7.77 18.65 16.63
C GLN A 310 6.65 19.71 16.79
N LYS A 311 6.98 20.90 17.35
CA LYS A 311 5.95 21.94 17.57
C LYS A 311 5.37 22.51 16.27
N GLU A 312 6.24 22.76 15.29
CA GLU A 312 5.85 23.25 13.98
C GLU A 312 5.08 22.16 13.20
N ALA A 313 5.51 20.90 13.34
CA ALA A 313 4.85 19.75 12.76
C ALA A 313 3.46 19.52 13.36
N ASP A 314 3.29 19.62 14.68
CA ASP A 314 1.99 19.49 15.35
C ASP A 314 0.98 20.55 14.86
N ARG A 315 1.44 21.81 14.68
CA ARG A 315 0.59 22.87 14.10
C ARG A 315 0.15 22.53 12.68
N LEU A 316 1.06 22.04 11.82
CA LEU A 316 0.73 21.66 10.45
C LEU A 316 -0.13 20.38 10.41
N ALA A 317 0.06 19.44 11.32
CA ALA A 317 -0.77 18.23 11.41
C ALA A 317 -2.26 18.57 11.60
N ILE A 318 -2.57 19.59 12.39
CA ILE A 318 -3.96 20.09 12.58
C ILE A 318 -4.52 20.63 11.26
N VAL A 319 -3.74 21.39 10.50
CA VAL A 319 -4.13 21.92 9.17
C VAL A 319 -4.38 20.79 8.18
N ILE A 320 -3.50 19.79 8.14
CA ILE A 320 -3.63 18.60 7.27
C ILE A 320 -4.89 17.81 7.61
N MET A 321 -5.19 17.62 8.90
CA MET A 321 -6.42 16.95 9.36
C MET A 321 -7.66 17.76 8.99
N GLU A 322 -7.62 19.10 9.13
CA GLU A 322 -8.72 19.98 8.72
C GLU A 322 -8.98 19.91 7.21
N ALA A 323 -7.92 19.88 6.40
CA ALA A 323 -8.04 19.68 4.96
C ALA A 323 -8.70 18.32 4.64
N SER A 324 -8.28 17.24 5.32
CA SER A 324 -8.88 15.91 5.16
C SER A 324 -10.36 15.90 5.56
N ARG A 325 -10.72 16.57 6.66
CA ARG A 325 -12.11 16.71 7.12
C ARG A 325 -13.01 17.39 6.08
N ARG A 326 -12.49 18.42 5.39
CA ARG A 326 -13.23 19.14 4.35
C ARG A 326 -13.28 18.38 3.03
N PHE A 327 -12.20 17.70 2.68
CA PHE A 327 -12.05 17.04 1.37
C PHE A 327 -12.94 15.78 1.24
N ARG A 328 -13.04 14.94 2.27
CA ARG A 328 -13.93 13.77 2.38
C ARG A 328 -13.87 12.81 1.19
N GLU A 329 -12.67 12.41 0.81
CA GLU A 329 -12.44 11.48 -0.28
C GLU A 329 -11.74 10.19 0.21
N THR A 330 -11.60 9.22 -0.67
CA THR A 330 -10.92 7.94 -0.38
C THR A 330 -9.39 8.09 -0.28
N VAL A 331 -8.84 9.19 -0.75
CA VAL A 331 -7.42 9.58 -0.69
C VAL A 331 -7.31 11.05 -0.28
N PRO A 332 -6.18 11.47 0.35
CA PRO A 332 -5.05 10.64 0.76
C PRO A 332 -5.40 9.69 1.90
N GLN A 333 -4.63 8.60 2.03
CA GLN A 333 -4.66 7.77 3.22
C GLN A 333 -3.92 8.49 4.35
N LEU A 334 -4.60 9.43 5.03
CA LEU A 334 -4.03 10.17 6.15
C LEU A 334 -3.82 9.23 7.33
N THR A 335 -2.61 9.25 7.88
CA THR A 335 -2.18 8.39 8.99
C THR A 335 -1.56 9.23 10.09
N LEU A 336 -2.05 9.07 11.30
CA LEU A 336 -1.49 9.65 12.52
C LEU A 336 -0.65 8.59 13.23
N ARG A 337 0.62 8.89 13.50
CA ARG A 337 1.45 8.12 14.42
C ARG A 337 1.30 8.71 15.82
N TYR A 338 0.62 7.95 16.69
CA TYR A 338 0.36 8.30 18.08
C TYR A 338 1.51 7.88 18.99
N TYR A 339 1.81 8.67 20.00
CA TYR A 339 2.69 8.35 21.14
C TYR A 339 2.14 9.03 22.40
N SER A 340 2.48 8.50 23.58
CA SER A 340 1.84 8.89 24.87
C SER A 340 2.03 10.37 25.24
N ASP A 341 3.19 10.94 24.91
CA ASP A 341 3.53 12.35 25.18
C ASP A 341 3.11 13.31 24.05
N MET A 342 2.25 12.86 23.10
CA MET A 342 1.73 13.70 22.03
C MET A 342 0.88 14.84 22.58
N ASP A 343 0.94 16.01 21.91
CA ASP A 343 0.03 17.12 22.22
C ASP A 343 -1.43 16.64 22.11
N GLU A 344 -2.17 16.77 23.22
CA GLU A 344 -3.56 16.31 23.32
C GLU A 344 -4.48 16.94 22.25
N THR A 345 -4.16 18.16 21.80
CA THR A 345 -4.95 18.83 20.75
C THR A 345 -4.85 18.11 19.40
N VAL A 346 -3.69 17.51 19.08
CA VAL A 346 -3.49 16.73 17.84
C VAL A 346 -4.30 15.46 17.89
N PHE A 347 -4.23 14.68 18.99
CA PHE A 347 -4.99 13.45 19.13
C PHE A 347 -6.51 13.72 19.16
N ARG A 348 -6.95 14.74 19.92
CA ARG A 348 -8.34 15.17 19.98
C ARG A 348 -8.86 15.56 18.58
N LYS A 349 -8.09 16.32 17.80
CA LYS A 349 -8.46 16.67 16.42
C LYS A 349 -8.65 15.42 15.53
N ALA A 350 -7.78 14.43 15.67
CA ALA A 350 -7.93 13.17 14.95
C ALA A 350 -9.24 12.44 15.30
N MET A 351 -9.59 12.40 16.57
CA MET A 351 -10.85 11.80 17.05
C MET A 351 -12.07 12.56 16.53
N GLU A 352 -12.06 13.89 16.55
CA GLU A 352 -13.12 14.75 16.01
C GLU A 352 -13.35 14.50 14.51
N VAL A 353 -12.26 14.41 13.74
CA VAL A 353 -12.33 14.15 12.29
C VAL A 353 -12.89 12.75 12.02
N ASN A 354 -12.45 11.73 12.75
CA ASN A 354 -13.00 10.37 12.63
C ASN A 354 -14.49 10.31 13.02
N ALA A 355 -14.91 11.08 14.06
CA ALA A 355 -16.31 11.14 14.51
C ALA A 355 -17.29 11.61 13.41
N GLU A 356 -16.80 12.35 12.41
CA GLU A 356 -17.61 12.78 11.27
C GLU A 356 -17.77 11.68 10.18
N GLY A 357 -17.19 10.49 10.37
CA GLY A 357 -17.28 9.36 9.43
C GLY A 357 -16.37 9.50 8.21
N THR A 358 -15.21 10.16 8.36
CA THR A 358 -14.23 10.36 7.28
C THR A 358 -13.37 9.13 7.01
N THR A 359 -13.31 8.16 7.92
CA THR A 359 -12.39 7.00 7.94
C THR A 359 -10.89 7.34 8.07
N PHE A 360 -10.55 8.60 8.27
CA PHE A 360 -9.19 9.12 8.46
C PHE A 360 -9.15 10.14 9.62
N PRO A 361 -8.00 10.33 10.28
CA PRO A 361 -6.76 9.57 10.09
C PRO A 361 -6.83 8.13 10.63
N ILE A 362 -6.02 7.25 10.02
CA ILE A 362 -5.68 5.94 10.59
C ILE A 362 -4.70 6.19 11.73
N ILE A 363 -4.80 5.46 12.84
CA ILE A 363 -3.95 5.68 14.00
C ILE A 363 -3.00 4.50 14.19
N TYR A 364 -1.70 4.78 14.26
CA TYR A 364 -0.62 3.82 14.55
C TYR A 364 0.04 4.19 15.88
N SER A 365 0.31 3.22 16.74
CA SER A 365 0.97 3.43 18.03
C SER A 365 2.49 3.34 17.87
N ASP A 366 3.21 4.42 18.12
CA ASP A 366 4.67 4.40 18.15
C ASP A 366 5.23 3.66 19.36
N GLU A 367 4.47 3.63 20.49
CA GLU A 367 4.85 2.87 21.68
C GLU A 367 5.08 1.39 21.35
N THR A 368 4.26 0.83 20.47
CA THR A 368 4.35 -0.56 20.02
C THR A 368 5.24 -0.71 18.80
N ASN A 369 5.06 0.19 17.81
CA ASN A 369 5.67 -0.01 16.50
C ASN A 369 7.16 0.32 16.46
N VAL A 370 7.64 1.35 17.17
CA VAL A 370 9.07 1.70 17.15
C VAL A 370 9.93 0.56 17.72
N PRO A 371 9.64 0.01 18.91
CA PRO A 371 10.37 -1.16 19.42
C PRO A 371 10.23 -2.41 18.52
N ALA A 372 9.08 -2.60 17.89
CA ALA A 372 8.88 -3.72 16.97
C ALA A 372 9.74 -3.58 15.71
N VAL A 373 9.76 -2.40 15.09
CA VAL A 373 10.58 -2.09 13.90
C VAL A 373 12.07 -2.24 14.20
N GLU A 374 12.54 -1.76 15.36
CA GLU A 374 13.92 -1.94 15.83
C GLU A 374 14.33 -3.42 15.82
N LYS A 375 13.49 -4.29 16.37
CA LYS A 375 13.75 -5.72 16.43
C LYS A 375 13.59 -6.45 15.09
N VAL A 376 12.52 -6.14 14.34
CA VAL A 376 12.21 -6.81 13.06
C VAL A 376 13.27 -6.51 12.02
N PHE A 377 13.74 -5.28 11.96
CA PHE A 377 14.72 -4.85 10.96
C PHE A 377 16.16 -4.80 11.51
N GLY A 378 16.37 -5.03 12.80
CA GLY A 378 17.69 -4.99 13.42
C GLY A 378 18.39 -3.64 13.28
N VAL A 379 17.63 -2.55 13.35
CA VAL A 379 18.09 -1.17 13.16
C VAL A 379 18.24 -0.46 14.50
N SER A 380 18.89 0.73 14.50
CA SER A 380 18.96 1.55 15.71
C SER A 380 17.58 2.13 16.08
N HIS A 381 17.42 2.59 17.30
CA HIS A 381 16.20 3.23 17.76
C HIS A 381 15.85 4.46 16.90
N GLU A 382 16.86 5.29 16.61
CA GLU A 382 16.70 6.49 15.77
C GLU A 382 16.27 6.15 14.33
N GLU A 383 16.78 5.05 13.78
CA GLU A 383 16.32 4.57 12.46
C GLU A 383 14.91 4.00 12.55
N ALA A 384 14.57 3.26 13.61
CA ALA A 384 13.24 2.73 13.83
C ALA A 384 12.19 3.84 13.97
N GLU A 385 12.51 4.97 14.60
CA GLU A 385 11.63 6.16 14.66
C GLU A 385 11.27 6.71 13.27
N GLN A 386 12.06 6.41 12.23
CA GLN A 386 11.78 6.84 10.86
C GLN A 386 10.89 5.86 10.08
N TYR A 387 10.30 4.84 10.74
CA TYR A 387 9.36 3.98 10.05
C TYR A 387 8.11 4.77 9.59
N VAL A 388 7.54 4.35 8.50
CA VAL A 388 6.22 4.80 8.04
C VAL A 388 5.44 3.60 7.51
N PRO A 389 4.12 3.55 7.74
CA PRO A 389 3.27 2.62 7.03
C PRO A 389 3.05 3.09 5.60
N PHE A 390 2.96 2.14 4.66
CA PHE A 390 2.57 2.39 3.27
C PHE A 390 1.50 1.38 2.84
N GLY A 391 0.99 1.50 1.61
CA GLY A 391 0.04 0.54 1.07
C GLY A 391 -1.11 0.26 2.03
N CYS A 392 -1.28 -0.99 2.40
CA CYS A 392 -2.31 -1.43 3.34
C CYS A 392 -1.89 -1.37 4.81
N GLY A 393 -0.66 -0.93 5.11
CA GLY A 393 -0.16 -0.75 6.46
C GLY A 393 1.20 -1.40 6.74
N GLU A 394 1.88 -1.85 5.70
CA GLU A 394 3.23 -2.38 5.73
C GLU A 394 4.24 -1.31 6.14
N TYR A 395 5.32 -1.71 6.84
CA TYR A 395 6.33 -0.77 7.32
C TYR A 395 7.54 -0.67 6.41
N VAL A 396 8.00 0.54 6.17
CA VAL A 396 9.31 0.88 5.59
C VAL A 396 9.96 2.00 6.39
N MET A 397 11.28 2.14 6.24
CA MET A 397 12.04 3.26 6.82
C MET A 397 12.25 4.31 5.74
N VAL A 398 11.83 5.53 6.03
CA VAL A 398 11.94 6.67 5.11
C VAL A 398 13.37 6.86 4.64
N GLY A 399 13.57 6.85 3.33
CA GLY A 399 14.89 7.07 2.72
C GLY A 399 15.90 5.92 2.88
N TYR A 400 15.58 4.82 3.56
CA TYR A 400 16.54 3.74 3.83
C TYR A 400 16.14 2.37 3.31
N SER A 401 14.85 2.15 3.07
CA SER A 401 14.36 0.85 2.63
C SER A 401 13.35 0.93 1.49
N VAL A 402 13.25 -0.15 0.76
CA VAL A 402 12.15 -0.44 -0.15
C VAL A 402 11.43 -1.68 0.32
N GLY A 403 10.16 -1.81 -0.01
CA GLY A 403 9.34 -2.97 0.31
C GLY A 403 8.42 -3.32 -0.85
N THR A 404 8.08 -4.58 -0.96
CA THR A 404 7.21 -5.06 -2.03
C THR A 404 6.20 -6.05 -1.45
N PRO A 405 4.93 -5.63 -1.24
CA PRO A 405 3.93 -6.51 -0.64
C PRO A 405 3.35 -7.55 -1.60
N ASN A 406 3.46 -7.37 -2.89
CA ASN A 406 2.67 -8.01 -3.93
C ASN A 406 2.81 -9.54 -4.08
N ASN A 407 2.63 -10.25 -3.01
CA ASN A 407 2.17 -11.62 -2.99
C ASN A 407 1.16 -11.77 -1.86
N GLY A 408 0.21 -12.68 -2.05
CA GLY A 408 -0.80 -12.99 -1.05
C GLY A 408 -0.83 -14.47 -0.76
N ILE A 409 -1.06 -14.83 0.50
CA ILE A 409 -1.19 -16.20 0.97
C ILE A 409 -2.49 -16.34 1.76
N ASN A 410 -3.28 -17.38 1.44
CA ASN A 410 -4.53 -17.70 2.12
C ASN A 410 -4.31 -18.90 3.07
N ALA A 411 -4.22 -18.63 4.36
CA ALA A 411 -4.00 -19.65 5.38
C ALA A 411 -5.20 -20.60 5.51
N LEU A 412 -6.44 -20.12 5.32
CA LEU A 412 -7.63 -20.99 5.36
C LEU A 412 -7.63 -22.01 4.22
N LYS A 413 -7.19 -21.60 3.02
CA LYS A 413 -7.04 -22.52 1.88
C LYS A 413 -5.99 -23.60 2.15
N ALA A 414 -4.93 -23.26 2.89
CA ALA A 414 -3.92 -24.27 3.29
C ALA A 414 -4.52 -25.35 4.19
N LEU A 415 -5.43 -25.00 5.11
CA LEU A 415 -6.16 -25.97 5.91
C LEU A 415 -7.06 -26.86 5.03
N GLU A 416 -7.83 -26.28 4.09
CA GLU A 416 -8.65 -27.01 3.15
C GLU A 416 -7.83 -28.06 2.36
N ILE A 417 -6.68 -27.63 1.81
CA ILE A 417 -5.79 -28.50 1.03
C ILE A 417 -5.15 -29.59 1.92
N ALA A 418 -4.82 -29.29 3.17
CA ALA A 418 -4.29 -30.27 4.12
C ALA A 418 -5.34 -31.34 4.47
N LEU A 419 -6.60 -30.97 4.67
CA LEU A 419 -7.72 -31.87 4.92
C LEU A 419 -8.04 -32.76 3.72
N HIS A 420 -7.55 -32.46 2.52
CA HIS A 420 -7.79 -33.22 1.28
C HIS A 420 -6.47 -33.71 0.65
N ASN A 421 -5.43 -33.90 1.47
CA ASN A 421 -4.15 -34.48 1.04
C ASN A 421 -3.62 -33.85 -0.27
N GLY A 422 -3.55 -32.51 -0.32
CA GLY A 422 -2.98 -31.77 -1.44
C GLY A 422 -3.97 -31.42 -2.57
N LEU A 423 -5.27 -31.66 -2.39
CA LEU A 423 -6.32 -31.25 -3.31
C LEU A 423 -6.94 -29.93 -2.84
N ASP A 424 -6.97 -28.93 -3.67
CA ASP A 424 -7.90 -27.79 -3.52
C ASP A 424 -9.31 -28.36 -3.81
N PHE A 425 -10.03 -28.68 -2.75
CA PHE A 425 -11.32 -29.38 -2.85
C PHE A 425 -12.37 -28.53 -3.56
N TYR A 426 -12.48 -27.27 -3.18
CA TYR A 426 -13.49 -26.36 -3.73
C TYR A 426 -13.34 -26.14 -5.24
N GLN A 427 -12.11 -26.08 -5.72
CA GLN A 427 -11.80 -25.88 -7.14
C GLN A 427 -11.51 -27.19 -7.88
N ASN A 428 -11.42 -28.29 -7.15
CA ASN A 428 -11.09 -29.63 -7.67
C ASN A 428 -9.74 -29.65 -8.46
N VAL A 429 -8.70 -29.00 -7.88
CA VAL A 429 -7.37 -28.92 -8.48
C VAL A 429 -6.31 -29.51 -7.55
N PRO A 430 -5.57 -30.54 -7.96
CA PRO A 430 -4.44 -31.05 -7.20
C PRO A 430 -3.26 -30.05 -7.31
N CYS A 431 -3.01 -29.31 -6.24
CA CYS A 431 -2.01 -28.21 -6.27
C CYS A 431 -1.14 -28.13 -5.00
N GLY A 432 -1.48 -28.88 -3.94
CA GLY A 432 -0.72 -28.88 -2.69
C GLY A 432 0.18 -30.10 -2.52
N GLU A 433 0.91 -30.08 -1.40
CA GLU A 433 1.77 -31.20 -0.99
C GLU A 433 0.94 -32.42 -0.53
N LYS A 434 1.46 -33.60 -0.77
CA LYS A 434 0.85 -34.84 -0.26
C LYS A 434 1.24 -35.04 1.21
N THR A 435 0.40 -34.58 2.13
CA THR A 435 0.67 -34.61 3.58
C THR A 435 0.12 -35.89 4.27
N GLY A 436 -0.50 -36.78 3.53
CA GLY A 436 -1.04 -38.02 4.03
C GLY A 436 -2.57 -38.02 4.14
N ASP A 437 -3.13 -39.19 4.47
CA ASP A 437 -4.57 -39.35 4.68
C ASP A 437 -4.98 -38.68 6.00
N PRO A 438 -5.91 -37.72 6.00
CA PRO A 438 -6.38 -37.04 7.21
C PRO A 438 -6.95 -38.00 8.28
N ALA A 439 -7.46 -39.18 7.88
CA ALA A 439 -7.89 -40.20 8.83
C ALA A 439 -6.76 -40.74 9.75
N GLN A 440 -5.50 -40.47 9.36
CA GLN A 440 -4.31 -40.90 10.11
C GLN A 440 -3.74 -39.77 10.98
N PHE A 441 -4.35 -38.58 10.99
CA PHE A 441 -3.97 -37.49 11.89
C PHE A 441 -4.58 -37.75 13.27
N ASP A 442 -3.96 -38.67 14.02
CA ASP A 442 -4.40 -39.10 15.35
C ASP A 442 -4.16 -38.06 16.47
N THR A 443 -3.39 -36.97 16.16
CA THR A 443 -3.15 -35.84 17.04
C THR A 443 -3.38 -34.55 16.32
N PHE A 444 -3.73 -33.48 17.07
CA PHE A 444 -3.86 -32.14 16.56
C PHE A 444 -2.57 -31.65 15.89
N GLU A 445 -1.42 -32.01 16.46
CA GLU A 445 -0.10 -31.55 15.93
C GLU A 445 0.16 -32.11 14.51
N LYS A 446 -0.24 -33.35 14.21
CA LYS A 446 -0.10 -33.88 12.85
C LYS A 446 -0.92 -33.10 11.82
N LEU A 447 -2.15 -32.71 12.17
CA LEU A 447 -2.95 -31.84 11.32
C LEU A 447 -2.31 -30.45 11.17
N TYR A 448 -1.88 -29.87 12.27
CA TYR A 448 -1.24 -28.56 12.29
C TYR A 448 0.03 -28.53 11.41
N ASP A 449 0.89 -29.54 11.55
CA ASP A 449 2.09 -29.69 10.72
C ASP A 449 1.75 -29.86 9.23
N ALA A 450 0.66 -30.57 8.91
CA ALA A 450 0.17 -30.72 7.54
C ALA A 450 -0.28 -29.37 6.95
N VAL A 451 -0.88 -28.48 7.73
CA VAL A 451 -1.24 -27.12 7.29
C VAL A 451 0.00 -26.31 6.98
N LEU A 452 1.01 -26.31 7.86
CA LEU A 452 2.26 -25.60 7.61
C LEU A 452 3.00 -26.15 6.38
N ALA A 453 2.94 -27.48 6.17
CA ALA A 453 3.53 -28.12 5.00
C ALA A 453 2.88 -27.68 3.68
N GLN A 454 1.60 -27.25 3.67
CA GLN A 454 0.97 -26.66 2.48
C GLN A 454 1.45 -25.23 2.21
N LEU A 455 1.78 -24.47 3.26
CA LEU A 455 2.21 -23.06 3.14
C LEU A 455 3.67 -22.92 2.70
N LYS A 456 4.56 -23.70 3.32
CA LYS A 456 6.02 -23.55 3.19
C LYS A 456 6.53 -23.51 1.74
N PRO A 457 6.18 -24.44 0.83
CA PRO A 457 6.71 -24.42 -0.54
C PRO A 457 6.29 -23.17 -1.33
N THR A 458 5.11 -22.62 -1.04
CA THR A 458 4.62 -21.40 -1.68
C THR A 458 5.36 -20.19 -1.14
N ILE A 459 5.57 -20.11 0.17
CA ILE A 459 6.37 -19.04 0.81
C ILE A 459 7.80 -19.04 0.26
N ASP A 460 8.45 -20.21 0.16
CA ASP A 460 9.81 -20.33 -0.39
C ASP A 460 9.90 -19.81 -1.84
N ARG A 461 8.94 -20.20 -2.68
CA ARG A 461 8.87 -19.76 -4.09
C ARG A 461 8.61 -18.27 -4.22
N PHE A 462 7.76 -17.70 -3.38
CA PHE A 462 7.44 -16.27 -3.39
C PHE A 462 8.63 -15.42 -2.92
N ALA A 463 9.39 -15.87 -1.92
CA ALA A 463 10.62 -15.20 -1.53
C ALA A 463 11.61 -15.09 -2.70
N VAL A 464 11.79 -16.19 -3.46
CA VAL A 464 12.63 -16.18 -4.68
C VAL A 464 12.07 -15.25 -5.75
N HIS A 465 10.73 -15.23 -5.93
CA HIS A 465 10.11 -14.32 -6.89
C HIS A 465 10.37 -12.84 -6.52
N LYS A 466 10.30 -12.47 -5.23
CA LYS A 466 10.62 -11.12 -4.75
C LYS A 466 12.08 -10.75 -5.02
N TYR A 467 12.99 -11.65 -4.72
CA TYR A 467 14.41 -11.45 -5.03
C TYR A 467 14.65 -11.25 -6.55
N LEU A 468 14.04 -12.09 -7.38
CA LEU A 468 14.13 -11.95 -8.85
C LEU A 468 13.56 -10.63 -9.34
N ASN A 469 12.49 -10.14 -8.73
CA ASN A 469 11.89 -8.86 -9.06
C ASN A 469 12.90 -7.72 -8.88
N TYR A 470 13.56 -7.64 -7.72
CA TYR A 470 14.59 -6.64 -7.45
C TYR A 470 15.83 -6.80 -8.33
N LYS A 471 16.31 -8.04 -8.47
CA LYS A 471 17.48 -8.34 -9.30
C LYS A 471 17.28 -7.89 -10.76
N ILE A 472 16.17 -8.30 -11.36
CA ILE A 472 15.88 -7.98 -12.77
C ILE A 472 15.57 -6.50 -12.94
N ALA A 473 14.90 -5.88 -11.97
CA ALA A 473 14.68 -4.43 -11.96
C ALA A 473 16.03 -3.69 -12.00
N GLY A 474 16.97 -4.02 -11.13
CA GLY A 474 18.30 -3.40 -11.09
C GLY A 474 19.15 -3.68 -12.33
N GLU A 475 19.06 -4.87 -12.93
CA GLU A 475 19.74 -5.19 -14.18
C GLU A 475 19.22 -4.39 -15.38
N ASN A 476 18.02 -3.82 -15.29
CA ASN A 476 17.38 -3.09 -16.38
C ASN A 476 17.35 -1.58 -16.20
N ALA A 477 17.39 -1.07 -14.95
CA ALA A 477 17.31 0.36 -14.69
C ALA A 477 17.93 0.77 -13.35
N PRO A 478 18.59 1.94 -13.26
CA PRO A 478 19.14 2.48 -12.03
C PRO A 478 18.09 3.07 -11.07
N TYR A 479 16.85 3.30 -11.50
CA TYR A 479 15.83 4.02 -10.73
C TYR A 479 16.36 5.36 -10.19
N LEU A 480 16.74 6.26 -11.10
CA LEU A 480 17.39 7.55 -10.78
C LEU A 480 16.58 8.36 -9.77
N HIS A 481 15.26 8.41 -9.94
CA HIS A 481 14.34 9.11 -9.05
C HIS A 481 14.30 8.52 -7.63
N LEU A 482 14.48 7.20 -7.47
CA LEU A 482 14.63 6.58 -6.16
C LEU A 482 16.04 6.80 -5.62
N SER A 483 17.06 6.53 -6.45
CA SER A 483 18.47 6.60 -6.08
C SER A 483 18.92 7.98 -5.59
N LEU A 484 18.24 9.04 -6.03
CA LEU A 484 18.53 10.43 -5.61
C LEU A 484 18.11 10.68 -4.16
N LEU A 485 16.97 10.14 -3.73
CA LEU A 485 16.38 10.41 -2.40
C LEU A 485 16.31 9.17 -1.48
N LEU A 486 16.82 8.02 -1.91
CA LEU A 486 17.15 6.93 -0.99
C LEU A 486 18.59 7.13 -0.50
N ASN A 487 18.73 7.26 0.81
CA ASN A 487 20.03 7.48 1.43
C ASN A 487 20.97 6.31 1.13
N ASP A 488 22.26 6.58 1.12
CA ASP A 488 23.38 5.70 0.78
C ASP A 488 23.62 5.51 -0.73
N CYS A 489 22.63 5.61 -1.63
CA CYS A 489 22.84 5.40 -3.05
C CYS A 489 23.89 6.33 -3.66
N ILE A 490 23.77 7.63 -3.42
CA ILE A 490 24.74 8.64 -3.91
C ILE A 490 26.12 8.39 -3.27
N ALA A 491 26.15 8.22 -1.94
CA ALA A 491 27.40 8.03 -1.21
C ALA A 491 28.14 6.74 -1.60
N ARG A 492 27.40 5.67 -1.91
CA ARG A 492 27.96 4.39 -2.37
C ARG A 492 28.31 4.37 -3.86
N GLY A 493 27.84 5.33 -4.63
CA GLY A 493 27.96 5.36 -6.09
C GLY A 493 27.24 4.19 -6.77
N LYS A 494 26.11 3.75 -6.21
CA LYS A 494 25.34 2.59 -6.66
C LYS A 494 23.86 2.93 -6.75
N ALA A 495 23.22 2.47 -7.82
CA ALA A 495 21.79 2.59 -7.97
C ALA A 495 21.02 1.75 -6.94
N THR A 496 19.76 2.08 -6.71
CA THR A 496 18.89 1.50 -5.68
C THR A 496 19.01 -0.03 -5.57
N PHE A 497 18.79 -0.75 -6.67
CA PHE A 497 18.79 -2.23 -6.67
C PHE A 497 20.15 -2.86 -7.04
N GLU A 498 21.20 -2.06 -7.20
CA GLU A 498 22.58 -2.49 -7.36
C GLU A 498 23.35 -2.54 -6.03
N GLY A 499 22.63 -2.49 -4.92
CA GLY A 499 23.18 -2.39 -3.57
C GLY A 499 23.37 -0.95 -3.08
N GLY A 500 22.68 0.02 -3.71
CA GLY A 500 22.63 1.41 -3.28
C GLY A 500 21.74 1.59 -2.05
N VAL A 501 20.51 1.04 -2.09
CA VAL A 501 19.59 1.09 -0.95
C VAL A 501 20.15 0.33 0.26
N ARG A 502 19.87 0.83 1.47
CA ARG A 502 20.41 0.22 2.70
C ARG A 502 19.76 -1.13 2.98
N TYR A 503 18.44 -1.22 2.88
CA TYR A 503 17.67 -2.42 3.20
C TYR A 503 16.73 -2.80 2.04
N LEU A 504 16.94 -3.98 1.49
CA LEU A 504 16.12 -4.57 0.45
C LEU A 504 15.05 -5.45 1.11
N ASN A 505 13.94 -4.82 1.49
CA ASN A 505 12.86 -5.46 2.22
C ASN A 505 11.75 -5.94 1.28
N ALA A 506 11.05 -6.98 1.71
CA ALA A 506 9.82 -7.46 1.08
C ALA A 506 8.82 -7.88 2.16
N SER A 507 7.53 -7.89 1.81
CA SER A 507 6.47 -8.38 2.68
C SER A 507 5.53 -9.32 1.95
N SER A 508 4.88 -10.21 2.72
CA SER A 508 3.89 -11.18 2.26
C SER A 508 2.55 -10.88 2.92
N GLU A 509 1.54 -10.59 2.13
CA GLU A 509 0.18 -10.36 2.62
C GLU A 509 -0.47 -11.68 3.05
N MET A 510 -0.98 -11.72 4.27
CA MET A 510 -1.61 -12.90 4.85
C MET A 510 -3.12 -12.70 4.96
N PHE A 511 -3.88 -13.62 4.38
CA PHE A 511 -5.33 -13.65 4.39
C PHE A 511 -5.85 -14.93 5.04
N GLY A 512 -7.03 -14.86 5.66
CA GLY A 512 -7.71 -16.00 6.22
C GLY A 512 -7.07 -16.63 7.46
N ILE A 513 -6.09 -15.94 8.07
CA ILE A 513 -5.36 -16.45 9.26
C ILE A 513 -6.29 -16.73 10.43
N ILE A 514 -7.17 -15.77 10.76
CA ILE A 514 -8.11 -15.91 11.88
C ILE A 514 -9.15 -16.98 11.59
N SER A 515 -9.69 -17.03 10.37
CA SER A 515 -10.62 -18.11 9.98
C SER A 515 -9.97 -19.49 10.01
N CYS A 516 -8.69 -19.60 9.68
CA CYS A 516 -7.91 -20.82 9.82
C CYS A 516 -7.72 -21.19 11.29
N ALA A 517 -7.30 -20.24 12.12
CA ALA A 517 -7.10 -20.44 13.56
C ALA A 517 -8.39 -20.85 14.26
N ASP A 518 -9.51 -20.17 14.02
CA ASP A 518 -10.84 -20.52 14.54
C ASP A 518 -11.28 -21.92 14.10
N SER A 519 -10.93 -22.33 12.86
CA SER A 519 -11.21 -23.68 12.36
C SER A 519 -10.35 -24.73 13.04
N LEU A 520 -9.06 -24.46 13.22
CA LEU A 520 -8.13 -25.31 13.96
C LEU A 520 -8.56 -25.45 15.42
N THR A 521 -9.02 -24.36 16.06
CA THR A 521 -9.55 -24.36 17.42
C THR A 521 -10.78 -25.26 17.52
N ALA A 522 -11.71 -25.12 16.59
CA ALA A 522 -12.92 -25.96 16.57
C ALA A 522 -12.57 -27.42 16.34
N ILE A 523 -11.66 -27.74 15.41
CA ILE A 523 -11.20 -29.14 15.19
C ILE A 523 -10.50 -29.65 16.44
N LYS A 524 -9.58 -28.89 17.05
CA LYS A 524 -8.93 -29.32 18.28
C LYS A 524 -9.93 -29.65 19.37
N THR A 525 -10.88 -28.75 19.62
CA THR A 525 -11.90 -28.90 20.64
C THR A 525 -12.82 -30.12 20.38
N LEU A 526 -13.43 -30.17 19.17
CA LEU A 526 -14.49 -31.14 18.88
C LEU A 526 -13.96 -32.55 18.55
N VAL A 527 -12.80 -32.62 17.87
CA VAL A 527 -12.25 -33.91 17.41
C VAL A 527 -11.25 -34.47 18.40
N TYR A 528 -10.27 -33.68 18.86
CA TYR A 528 -9.16 -34.20 19.65
C TYR A 528 -9.40 -34.17 21.16
N ASP A 529 -9.95 -33.07 21.68
CA ASP A 529 -10.12 -32.91 23.13
C ASP A 529 -11.44 -33.54 23.60
N GLU A 530 -12.57 -33.15 23.04
CA GLU A 530 -13.91 -33.66 23.44
C GLU A 530 -14.35 -34.93 22.75
N LYS A 531 -13.73 -35.31 21.64
CA LYS A 531 -14.00 -36.53 20.84
C LYS A 531 -15.48 -36.69 20.47
N LYS A 532 -16.13 -35.56 20.14
CA LYS A 532 -17.54 -35.56 19.68
C LYS A 532 -17.71 -36.03 18.24
N LEU A 533 -16.66 -35.88 17.44
CA LEU A 533 -16.57 -36.25 16.03
C LEU A 533 -15.20 -36.84 15.75
N THR A 534 -15.09 -37.68 14.75
CA THR A 534 -13.80 -37.99 14.12
C THR A 534 -13.45 -36.96 13.05
N LEU A 535 -12.18 -36.83 12.71
CA LEU A 535 -11.77 -35.89 11.65
C LEU A 535 -12.40 -36.25 10.29
N PRO A 536 -12.47 -37.53 9.84
CA PRO A 536 -13.17 -37.88 8.61
C PRO A 536 -14.66 -37.52 8.60
N GLU A 537 -15.39 -37.71 9.72
CA GLU A 537 -16.81 -37.33 9.82
C GLU A 537 -16.97 -35.81 9.68
N LEU A 538 -16.07 -35.01 10.28
CA LEU A 538 -16.10 -33.58 10.15
C LEU A 538 -15.78 -33.13 8.70
N ILE A 539 -14.80 -33.77 8.04
CA ILE A 539 -14.46 -33.49 6.63
C ILE A 539 -15.67 -33.75 5.74
N ASP A 540 -16.33 -34.89 5.90
CA ASP A 540 -17.52 -35.21 5.11
C ASP A 540 -18.65 -34.19 5.27
N VAL A 541 -18.87 -33.67 6.47
CA VAL A 541 -19.83 -32.59 6.75
C VAL A 541 -19.43 -31.29 6.08
N LEU A 542 -18.13 -30.95 6.10
CA LEU A 542 -17.60 -29.72 5.45
C LEU A 542 -17.72 -29.82 3.93
N ASP A 543 -17.44 -30.97 3.34
CA ASP A 543 -17.53 -31.24 1.91
C ASP A 543 -18.96 -31.07 1.36
N HIS A 544 -19.95 -31.33 2.23
CA HIS A 544 -21.37 -31.10 1.93
C HIS A 544 -21.92 -29.76 2.45
N ASP A 545 -21.06 -28.80 2.76
CA ASP A 545 -21.43 -27.42 3.22
C ASP A 545 -22.39 -27.42 4.41
N PHE A 546 -22.23 -28.39 5.33
CA PHE A 546 -23.12 -28.65 6.47
C PHE A 546 -24.56 -29.06 6.10
N GLU A 547 -24.83 -29.46 4.86
CA GLU A 547 -26.17 -29.85 4.45
C GLU A 547 -26.66 -31.03 5.31
N GLY A 548 -27.81 -30.86 5.96
CA GLY A 548 -28.37 -31.87 6.87
C GLY A 548 -27.69 -31.99 8.24
N HIS A 549 -26.66 -31.18 8.53
CA HIS A 549 -25.83 -31.25 9.74
C HIS A 549 -25.78 -29.92 10.49
N ASP A 550 -26.92 -29.22 10.65
CA ASP A 550 -27.04 -27.98 11.39
C ASP A 550 -26.60 -28.07 12.85
N ASP A 551 -26.70 -29.25 13.47
CA ASP A 551 -26.22 -29.54 14.81
C ASP A 551 -24.69 -29.46 14.89
N ILE A 552 -24.00 -30.08 13.93
CA ILE A 552 -22.53 -30.01 13.85
C ILE A 552 -22.08 -28.57 13.56
N ARG A 553 -22.75 -27.89 12.63
CA ARG A 553 -22.46 -26.46 12.37
C ARG A 553 -22.62 -25.63 13.63
N ARG A 554 -23.67 -25.84 14.43
CA ARG A 554 -23.83 -25.14 15.73
C ARG A 554 -22.70 -25.45 16.70
N MET A 555 -22.21 -26.71 16.77
CA MET A 555 -21.03 -27.05 17.58
C MET A 555 -19.80 -26.28 17.11
N CYS A 556 -19.54 -26.22 15.79
CA CYS A 556 -18.45 -25.45 15.20
C CYS A 556 -18.54 -23.98 15.51
N LEU A 557 -19.73 -23.36 15.41
CA LEU A 557 -19.95 -21.95 15.73
C LEU A 557 -19.80 -21.66 17.24
N SER A 558 -20.08 -22.65 18.11
CA SER A 558 -20.02 -22.52 19.57
C SER A 558 -18.63 -22.83 20.15
N ALA A 559 -17.73 -23.43 19.38
CA ALA A 559 -16.35 -23.60 19.81
C ALA A 559 -15.68 -22.24 20.12
N PRO A 560 -14.67 -22.21 20.99
CA PRO A 560 -13.94 -20.97 21.27
C PRO A 560 -13.51 -20.23 19.99
N LYS A 561 -13.58 -18.91 20.02
CA LYS A 561 -13.28 -18.06 18.86
C LYS A 561 -12.37 -16.92 19.26
N TYR A 562 -11.44 -16.59 18.40
CA TYR A 562 -10.59 -15.39 18.50
C TYR A 562 -11.44 -14.12 18.58
N GLY A 563 -10.93 -13.12 19.33
CA GLY A 563 -11.61 -11.84 19.52
C GLY A 563 -12.49 -11.75 20.74
N ASN A 564 -12.44 -12.75 21.63
CA ASN A 564 -13.18 -12.79 22.89
C ASN A 564 -12.30 -12.84 24.15
N ASP A 565 -11.00 -12.60 24.01
CA ASP A 565 -10.00 -12.72 25.08
C ASP A 565 -10.00 -14.15 25.71
N ASP A 566 -10.15 -15.16 24.86
CA ASP A 566 -10.15 -16.58 25.23
C ASP A 566 -8.84 -17.23 24.74
N ASP A 567 -7.96 -17.55 25.68
CA ASP A 567 -6.63 -18.13 25.37
C ASP A 567 -6.74 -19.45 24.58
N THR A 568 -7.86 -20.20 24.69
CA THR A 568 -8.05 -21.43 23.90
C THR A 568 -7.99 -21.14 22.38
N ALA A 569 -8.54 -20.02 21.94
CA ALA A 569 -8.55 -19.63 20.54
C ALA A 569 -7.38 -18.68 20.19
N ASP A 570 -7.08 -17.74 21.10
CA ASP A 570 -6.06 -16.74 20.87
C ASP A 570 -4.65 -17.35 20.78
N ASP A 571 -4.33 -18.38 21.60
CA ASP A 571 -3.04 -19.08 21.54
C ASP A 571 -2.84 -19.81 20.20
N ILE A 572 -3.89 -20.42 19.63
CA ILE A 572 -3.79 -21.05 18.32
C ILE A 572 -3.59 -20.02 17.21
N ALA A 573 -4.29 -18.87 17.31
CA ALA A 573 -4.12 -17.78 16.36
C ALA A 573 -2.70 -17.21 16.43
N THR A 574 -2.19 -16.94 17.63
CA THR A 574 -0.84 -16.42 17.88
C THR A 574 0.23 -17.40 17.42
N ARG A 575 0.07 -18.69 17.71
CA ARG A 575 0.98 -19.74 17.27
C ARG A 575 1.04 -19.82 15.74
N LEU A 576 -0.12 -19.89 15.07
CA LEU A 576 -0.20 -19.98 13.61
C LEU A 576 0.46 -18.76 12.95
N PHE A 577 0.20 -17.58 13.47
CA PHE A 577 0.78 -16.33 13.00
C PHE A 577 2.32 -16.36 13.13
N THR A 578 2.84 -16.73 14.30
CA THR A 578 4.27 -16.82 14.58
C THR A 578 4.96 -17.84 13.68
N ASP A 579 4.40 -19.05 13.54
CA ASP A 579 5.01 -20.11 12.73
C ASP A 579 5.08 -19.72 11.25
N ILE A 580 4.03 -19.06 10.71
CA ILE A 580 4.05 -18.55 9.33
C ILE A 580 5.07 -17.41 9.18
N ALA A 581 5.17 -16.53 10.17
CA ALA A 581 6.17 -15.46 10.16
C ALA A 581 7.59 -16.04 10.12
N ASP A 582 7.89 -17.02 10.94
CA ASP A 582 9.21 -17.66 11.00
C ASP A 582 9.56 -18.39 9.69
N LEU A 583 8.59 -19.07 9.06
CA LEU A 583 8.75 -19.63 7.71
C LEU A 583 9.07 -18.55 6.67
N THR A 584 8.39 -17.40 6.75
CA THR A 584 8.57 -16.29 5.80
C THR A 584 9.95 -15.67 5.94
N VAL A 585 10.37 -15.37 7.16
CA VAL A 585 11.73 -14.83 7.45
C VAL A 585 12.83 -15.78 6.97
N ALA A 586 12.67 -17.09 7.25
CA ALA A 586 13.63 -18.09 6.81
C ALA A 586 13.73 -18.18 5.27
N ALA A 587 12.59 -18.13 4.58
CA ALA A 587 12.52 -18.15 3.12
C ALA A 587 13.17 -16.89 2.50
N GLY A 588 12.92 -15.70 3.07
CA GLY A 588 13.53 -14.45 2.63
C GLY A 588 15.05 -14.48 2.71
N LYS A 589 15.58 -14.91 3.85
CA LYS A 589 17.02 -15.08 4.06
C LYS A 589 17.62 -16.07 3.07
N ALA A 590 16.96 -17.20 2.84
CA ALA A 590 17.42 -18.20 1.87
C ALA A 590 17.39 -17.68 0.41
N ALA A 591 16.48 -16.77 0.09
CA ALA A 591 16.37 -16.15 -1.23
C ALA A 591 17.36 -15.00 -1.45
N GLY A 592 17.94 -14.41 -0.40
CA GLY A 592 18.88 -13.28 -0.47
C GLY A 592 18.26 -11.91 -0.26
N LEU A 593 17.07 -11.84 0.35
CA LEU A 593 16.46 -10.59 0.84
C LEU A 593 17.03 -10.23 2.22
N ASP A 594 17.16 -8.93 2.50
CA ASP A 594 17.56 -8.48 3.84
C ASP A 594 16.47 -8.82 4.86
N HIS A 595 15.21 -8.50 4.48
CA HIS A 595 14.03 -8.81 5.28
C HIS A 595 12.88 -9.27 4.40
N TYR A 596 12.21 -10.33 4.83
CA TYR A 596 10.97 -10.81 4.24
C TYR A 596 10.01 -11.20 5.35
N ASN A 597 8.96 -10.39 5.56
CA ASN A 597 8.08 -10.51 6.71
C ASN A 597 6.61 -10.60 6.28
N ILE A 598 5.76 -11.09 7.17
CA ILE A 598 4.32 -11.10 6.94
C ILE A 598 3.69 -9.76 7.32
N VAL A 599 2.56 -9.47 6.68
CA VAL A 599 1.61 -8.42 7.06
C VAL A 599 0.20 -8.98 7.01
N SER A 600 -0.61 -8.74 8.05
CA SER A 600 -2.00 -9.19 8.08
C SER A 600 -2.92 -8.08 7.59
N VAL A 601 -3.38 -8.21 6.36
CA VAL A 601 -4.21 -7.22 5.66
C VAL A 601 -5.46 -7.85 5.06
N ASN A 602 -6.33 -7.05 4.47
CA ASN A 602 -7.57 -7.57 3.86
C ASN A 602 -7.70 -7.30 2.35
N ASN A 603 -7.53 -6.06 1.89
CA ASN A 603 -7.69 -5.66 0.48
C ASN A 603 -8.96 -6.23 -0.22
N SER A 604 -10.09 -6.36 0.48
CA SER A 604 -11.30 -7.08 0.05
C SER A 604 -11.14 -8.62 -0.09
N MET A 605 -9.95 -9.18 0.14
CA MET A 605 -9.67 -10.60 -0.08
C MET A 605 -10.40 -11.52 0.89
N SER A 606 -10.83 -11.04 2.06
CA SER A 606 -11.73 -11.82 2.93
C SER A 606 -13.00 -12.25 2.19
N ALA A 607 -13.58 -11.37 1.37
CA ALA A 607 -14.74 -11.68 0.55
C ALA A 607 -14.34 -12.38 -0.76
N GLU A 608 -13.38 -11.82 -1.50
CA GLU A 608 -13.02 -12.33 -2.83
C GLU A 608 -12.39 -13.73 -2.78
N TRP A 609 -11.41 -13.96 -1.93
CA TRP A 609 -10.83 -15.29 -1.76
C TRP A 609 -11.72 -16.24 -0.96
N GLY A 610 -12.57 -15.70 -0.05
CA GLY A 610 -13.58 -16.48 0.63
C GLY A 610 -14.53 -17.19 -0.34
N ASN A 611 -14.86 -16.55 -1.48
CA ASN A 611 -15.70 -17.14 -2.54
C ASN A 611 -15.10 -18.40 -3.17
N PHE A 612 -13.82 -18.68 -2.98
CA PHE A 612 -13.10 -19.82 -3.55
C PHE A 612 -12.62 -20.81 -2.48
N CYS A 613 -13.15 -20.72 -1.26
CA CYS A 613 -12.87 -21.65 -0.17
C CYS A 613 -14.12 -22.49 0.17
N ALA A 614 -13.91 -23.79 0.40
CA ALA A 614 -14.91 -24.71 0.92
C ALA A 614 -15.45 -24.29 2.29
N ALA A 615 -16.46 -24.93 2.81
CA ALA A 615 -16.89 -24.77 4.18
C ALA A 615 -15.75 -25.06 5.16
N SER A 616 -15.76 -24.45 6.33
CA SER A 616 -14.67 -24.56 7.29
C SER A 616 -15.17 -24.78 8.72
N ALA A 617 -14.35 -25.43 9.53
CA ALA A 617 -14.73 -25.88 10.88
C ALA A 617 -15.00 -24.73 11.88
N CYS A 618 -14.71 -23.48 11.54
CA CYS A 618 -15.20 -22.33 12.33
C CYS A 618 -16.73 -22.11 12.20
N GLY A 619 -17.43 -22.89 11.35
CA GLY A 619 -18.86 -22.79 11.06
C GLY A 619 -19.20 -21.94 9.83
N ARG A 620 -18.17 -21.49 9.07
CA ARG A 620 -18.28 -20.72 7.83
C ARG A 620 -18.75 -21.62 6.70
N LYS A 621 -19.75 -21.21 5.93
CA LYS A 621 -20.20 -21.91 4.73
C LYS A 621 -19.26 -21.69 3.55
N ALA A 622 -19.31 -22.60 2.58
CA ALA A 622 -18.57 -22.47 1.33
C ALA A 622 -18.91 -21.15 0.62
N GLY A 623 -17.92 -20.52 0.01
CA GLY A 623 -18.08 -19.25 -0.69
C GLY A 623 -18.39 -18.03 0.19
N SER A 624 -18.47 -18.16 1.51
CA SER A 624 -18.71 -17.04 2.42
C SER A 624 -17.40 -16.25 2.71
N PRO A 625 -17.47 -14.96 3.10
CA PRO A 625 -16.29 -14.21 3.50
C PRO A 625 -15.51 -14.87 4.65
N MET A 626 -14.19 -14.70 4.64
CA MET A 626 -13.28 -15.02 5.74
C MET A 626 -13.25 -13.87 6.77
N ALA A 627 -12.60 -14.06 7.91
CA ALA A 627 -12.28 -13.00 8.83
C ALA A 627 -11.48 -11.87 8.14
N ASN A 628 -11.75 -10.64 8.56
CA ASN A 628 -11.15 -9.45 7.95
C ASN A 628 -9.83 -9.10 8.63
N ALA A 629 -8.71 -9.31 7.93
CA ALA A 629 -7.36 -9.07 8.43
C ALA A 629 -7.15 -9.67 9.84
N ASN A 630 -6.81 -8.86 10.84
CA ASN A 630 -6.61 -9.26 12.22
C ASN A 630 -7.90 -9.18 13.08
N GLY A 631 -9.06 -8.94 12.45
CA GLY A 631 -10.35 -8.92 13.13
C GLY A 631 -10.90 -10.31 13.40
N ALA A 632 -11.86 -10.41 14.32
CA ALA A 632 -12.57 -11.65 14.60
C ALA A 632 -13.34 -12.17 13.37
N SER A 633 -13.63 -13.47 13.33
CA SER A 633 -14.59 -14.04 12.39
C SER A 633 -15.95 -13.36 12.54
N ILE A 634 -16.68 -13.21 11.44
CA ILE A 634 -17.94 -12.43 11.40
C ILE A 634 -18.90 -12.91 12.49
N GLY A 635 -19.30 -11.99 13.39
CA GLY A 635 -20.21 -12.25 14.50
C GLY A 635 -19.66 -13.14 15.62
N ALA A 636 -18.35 -13.38 15.66
CA ALA A 636 -17.70 -14.19 16.69
C ALA A 636 -17.30 -13.39 17.94
N ASP A 637 -17.06 -12.08 17.83
CA ASP A 637 -16.64 -11.16 18.87
C ASP A 637 -17.80 -10.73 19.79
N LYS A 638 -18.19 -11.62 20.71
CA LYS A 638 -19.38 -11.48 21.58
C LYS A 638 -19.09 -10.83 22.92
N CYS A 639 -17.82 -10.77 23.33
CA CYS A 639 -17.42 -10.28 24.64
C CYS A 639 -17.11 -8.78 24.68
N GLY A 640 -17.42 -8.05 23.61
CA GLY A 640 -17.29 -6.58 23.54
C GLY A 640 -15.92 -6.12 23.03
N ILE A 641 -15.81 -4.78 22.88
CA ILE A 641 -14.64 -4.16 22.23
C ILE A 641 -13.32 -4.40 22.98
N THR A 642 -13.35 -4.38 24.33
CA THR A 642 -12.12 -4.58 25.12
C THR A 642 -11.58 -5.99 24.96
N ALA A 643 -12.44 -7.01 24.91
CA ALA A 643 -12.02 -8.38 24.66
C ALA A 643 -11.42 -8.55 23.25
N LEU A 644 -12.03 -7.92 22.23
CA LEU A 644 -11.48 -7.92 20.87
C LEU A 644 -10.09 -7.29 20.85
N LEU A 645 -9.94 -6.11 21.45
CA LEU A 645 -8.65 -5.40 21.48
C LEU A 645 -7.59 -6.19 22.27
N ASN A 646 -7.95 -6.85 23.36
CA ASN A 646 -7.04 -7.74 24.09
C ASN A 646 -6.57 -8.92 23.21
N SER A 647 -7.47 -9.58 22.50
CA SER A 647 -7.07 -10.65 21.53
C SER A 647 -6.13 -10.12 20.46
N MET A 648 -6.40 -8.91 19.93
CA MET A 648 -5.56 -8.27 18.90
C MET A 648 -4.15 -7.92 19.42
N SER A 649 -3.99 -7.65 20.71
CA SER A 649 -2.70 -7.33 21.34
C SER A 649 -1.83 -8.55 21.64
N LYS A 650 -2.35 -9.78 21.52
CA LYS A 650 -1.59 -11.00 21.87
C LYS A 650 -0.59 -11.44 20.81
N PHE A 651 -0.64 -10.89 19.60
CA PHE A 651 0.33 -11.19 18.55
C PHE A 651 1.71 -10.62 18.89
N ASP A 652 2.75 -11.39 18.60
CA ASP A 652 4.13 -10.91 18.73
C ASP A 652 4.45 -9.86 17.65
N ASN A 653 4.51 -8.60 18.04
CA ASN A 653 4.76 -7.48 17.13
C ASN A 653 6.16 -7.50 16.51
N THR A 654 7.06 -8.36 16.98
CA THR A 654 8.40 -8.55 16.41
C THR A 654 8.40 -9.58 15.24
N LYS A 655 7.23 -10.12 14.88
CA LYS A 655 7.08 -11.15 13.85
C LYS A 655 6.43 -10.66 12.56
N HIS A 656 6.01 -9.41 12.50
CA HIS A 656 5.32 -8.84 11.34
C HIS A 656 5.76 -7.41 11.03
N VAL A 657 5.39 -6.93 9.86
CA VAL A 657 5.60 -5.54 9.43
C VAL A 657 4.27 -4.83 9.18
N GLY A 658 3.30 -5.09 10.02
CA GLY A 658 2.00 -4.44 10.04
C GLY A 658 0.83 -5.41 10.18
N VAL A 659 -0.21 -4.95 10.84
CA VAL A 659 -1.52 -5.61 10.93
C VAL A 659 -2.62 -4.56 10.77
N ILE A 660 -3.79 -4.98 10.31
CA ILE A 660 -4.96 -4.12 10.17
C ILE A 660 -6.02 -4.50 11.19
N ASN A 661 -6.33 -3.57 12.08
CA ASN A 661 -7.37 -3.66 13.10
C ASN A 661 -8.53 -2.73 12.74
N ASN A 662 -9.57 -3.27 12.12
CA ASN A 662 -10.78 -2.51 11.80
C ASN A 662 -11.73 -2.51 13.00
N VAL A 663 -12.07 -1.32 13.50
CA VAL A 663 -13.00 -1.16 14.61
C VAL A 663 -14.14 -0.23 14.18
N ARG A 664 -15.39 -0.66 14.38
CA ARG A 664 -16.57 0.11 14.03
C ARG A 664 -17.33 0.55 15.26
N PHE A 665 -17.54 1.86 15.36
CA PHE A 665 -18.32 2.47 16.44
C PHE A 665 -19.58 3.14 15.91
N THR A 666 -20.61 3.23 16.78
CA THR A 666 -21.79 4.04 16.47
C THR A 666 -21.47 5.53 16.59
N LYS A 667 -22.19 6.37 15.83
CA LYS A 667 -22.08 7.83 15.92
C LYS A 667 -22.47 8.36 17.29
N GLU A 668 -23.44 7.70 17.93
CA GLU A 668 -23.96 8.05 19.26
C GLU A 668 -22.88 7.90 20.32
N LEU A 669 -22.08 6.82 20.26
CA LEU A 669 -20.97 6.60 21.19
C LEU A 669 -19.92 7.71 21.08
N PHE A 670 -19.51 8.06 19.86
CA PHE A 670 -18.56 9.15 19.65
C PHE A 670 -19.11 10.50 20.13
N LYS A 671 -20.35 10.86 19.80
CA LYS A 671 -20.96 12.13 20.22
C LYS A 671 -21.16 12.23 21.72
N GLY A 672 -21.54 11.12 22.36
CA GLY A 672 -21.89 11.11 23.78
C GLY A 672 -20.75 10.74 24.74
N SER A 673 -19.69 10.11 24.25
CA SER A 673 -18.64 9.52 25.10
C SER A 673 -17.26 9.45 24.40
N MET A 674 -16.88 10.47 23.64
CA MET A 674 -15.58 10.52 22.94
C MET A 674 -14.40 10.24 23.90
N ASP A 675 -14.43 10.82 25.11
CA ASP A 675 -13.38 10.61 26.11
C ASP A 675 -13.23 9.12 26.51
N LYS A 676 -14.33 8.36 26.52
CA LYS A 676 -14.26 6.91 26.79
C LYS A 676 -13.63 6.14 25.60
N VAL A 677 -13.97 6.53 24.38
CA VAL A 677 -13.36 5.93 23.19
C VAL A 677 -11.86 6.21 23.16
N GLU A 678 -11.45 7.44 23.43
CA GLU A 678 -10.04 7.82 23.56
C GLU A 678 -9.34 6.99 24.63
N ALA A 679 -9.93 6.84 25.81
CA ALA A 679 -9.35 6.05 26.89
C ALA A 679 -9.18 4.57 26.51
N VAL A 680 -10.16 3.98 25.82
CA VAL A 680 -10.08 2.60 25.34
C VAL A 680 -8.97 2.44 24.29
N LEU A 681 -8.84 3.39 23.36
CA LEU A 681 -7.80 3.34 22.33
C LEU A 681 -6.40 3.54 22.93
N LYS A 682 -6.25 4.51 23.85
CA LYS A 682 -4.98 4.72 24.57
C LYS A 682 -4.58 3.47 25.35
N ALA A 683 -5.52 2.87 26.11
CA ALA A 683 -5.27 1.62 26.82
C ALA A 683 -4.89 0.46 25.87
N PHE A 684 -5.48 0.38 24.68
CA PHE A 684 -5.08 -0.58 23.68
C PHE A 684 -3.64 -0.36 23.19
N TYR A 685 -3.26 0.90 22.90
CA TYR A 685 -1.90 1.25 22.47
C TYR A 685 -0.86 1.02 23.56
N ASP A 686 -1.20 1.26 24.83
CA ASP A 686 -0.37 0.98 26.00
C ASP A 686 -0.20 -0.54 26.25
N ASN A 687 -1.10 -1.36 25.69
CA ASN A 687 -1.09 -2.82 25.80
C ASN A 687 -0.74 -3.50 24.46
N ASP A 688 0.37 -3.11 23.86
CA ASP A 688 0.91 -3.65 22.62
C ASP A 688 0.00 -3.54 21.38
N GLY A 689 -0.98 -2.64 21.40
CA GLY A 689 -1.84 -2.36 20.26
C GLY A 689 -1.10 -1.62 19.15
N VAL A 690 -1.09 -2.18 17.95
CA VAL A 690 -0.30 -1.70 16.81
C VAL A 690 -0.95 -0.54 16.09
N GLN A 691 -2.26 -0.67 15.78
CA GLN A 691 -2.94 0.21 14.83
C GLN A 691 -4.45 0.10 14.98
N THR A 692 -5.19 1.16 14.65
CA THR A 692 -6.65 1.12 14.49
C THR A 692 -7.11 1.87 13.26
N ASN A 693 -8.00 1.24 12.50
CA ASN A 693 -8.84 1.87 11.49
C ASN A 693 -10.22 2.13 12.11
N LEU A 694 -10.53 3.37 12.40
CA LEU A 694 -11.82 3.74 12.97
C LEU A 694 -12.86 3.92 11.86
N CYS A 695 -14.02 3.30 12.02
CA CYS A 695 -15.18 3.49 11.16
C CYS A 695 -16.38 3.90 12.02
N VAL A 696 -16.83 5.15 11.87
CA VAL A 696 -17.92 5.71 12.68
C VAL A 696 -19.18 5.77 11.85
N ILE A 697 -19.91 4.66 11.82
CA ILE A 697 -21.10 4.50 10.98
C ILE A 697 -22.10 3.52 11.62
N GLY A 698 -23.39 3.82 11.50
CA GLY A 698 -24.45 2.92 11.92
C GLY A 698 -24.70 1.78 10.92
N LYS A 699 -25.14 0.63 11.42
CA LYS A 699 -25.55 -0.50 10.57
C LYS A 699 -26.74 -0.10 9.68
N ASP A 700 -27.70 0.65 10.22
CA ASP A 700 -28.87 1.12 9.50
C ASP A 700 -28.50 2.02 8.31
N ASP A 701 -27.47 2.87 8.44
CA ASP A 701 -26.98 3.70 7.33
C ASP A 701 -26.48 2.82 6.18
N LEU A 702 -25.76 1.74 6.49
CA LEU A 702 -25.21 0.80 5.49
C LEU A 702 -26.34 -0.01 4.82
N GLU A 703 -27.31 -0.51 5.60
CA GLU A 703 -28.47 -1.24 5.06
C GLU A 703 -29.32 -0.34 4.17
N ASN A 704 -29.58 0.90 4.59
CA ASN A 704 -30.28 1.89 3.78
C ASN A 704 -29.53 2.25 2.51
N ALA A 705 -28.19 2.34 2.58
CA ALA A 705 -27.35 2.64 1.40
C ALA A 705 -27.40 1.53 0.34
N MET A 706 -27.64 0.26 0.73
CA MET A 706 -27.88 -0.81 -0.24
C MET A 706 -29.21 -0.68 -0.98
N VAL A 707 -30.23 -0.15 -0.30
CA VAL A 707 -31.58 0.00 -0.86
C VAL A 707 -31.74 1.31 -1.62
N HIS A 708 -31.12 2.39 -1.12
CA HIS A 708 -31.21 3.76 -1.63
C HIS A 708 -29.83 4.36 -1.89
N PRO A 709 -29.02 3.81 -2.79
CA PRO A 709 -27.63 4.24 -3.02
C PRO A 709 -27.53 5.71 -3.46
N GLU A 710 -28.54 6.26 -4.10
CA GLU A 710 -28.62 7.67 -4.52
C GLU A 710 -28.52 8.66 -3.37
N ASN A 711 -28.94 8.29 -2.16
CA ASN A 711 -28.88 9.13 -0.97
C ASN A 711 -27.54 9.04 -0.22
N TYR A 712 -26.69 8.07 -0.58
CA TYR A 712 -25.47 7.73 0.16
C TYR A 712 -24.20 7.76 -0.70
N GLN A 713 -24.17 8.55 -1.78
CA GLN A 713 -23.07 8.63 -2.74
C GLN A 713 -21.71 8.99 -2.10
N ASN A 714 -21.72 9.70 -0.97
CA ASN A 714 -20.52 10.13 -0.26
C ASN A 714 -20.22 9.31 1.01
N LEU A 715 -20.89 8.16 1.18
CA LEU A 715 -20.69 7.30 2.34
C LEU A 715 -19.36 6.56 2.21
N LEU A 716 -18.40 6.92 3.05
CA LEU A 716 -17.08 6.29 3.11
C LEU A 716 -17.09 5.13 4.10
N VAL A 717 -16.44 4.04 3.72
CA VAL A 717 -16.21 2.87 4.58
C VAL A 717 -14.79 2.40 4.49
N ARG A 718 -14.31 1.79 5.56
CA ARG A 718 -13.00 1.17 5.61
C ARG A 718 -13.09 -0.31 5.21
N ILE A 719 -12.40 -0.69 4.14
CA ILE A 719 -12.37 -2.08 3.65
C ILE A 719 -11.42 -2.91 4.53
N GLY A 720 -10.17 -2.51 4.56
CA GLY A 720 -9.15 -3.21 5.34
C GLY A 720 -7.75 -3.00 4.79
N GLY A 721 -7.36 -1.78 4.56
CA GLY A 721 -6.12 -1.31 3.94
C GLY A 721 -6.36 -0.04 3.16
N PHE A 722 -7.58 0.16 2.68
CA PHE A 722 -8.00 1.35 1.96
C PHE A 722 -9.45 1.71 2.28
N SER A 723 -9.86 2.91 1.91
CA SER A 723 -11.24 3.39 2.02
C SER A 723 -11.91 3.41 0.66
N ALA A 724 -13.22 3.16 0.64
CA ALA A 724 -14.02 3.21 -0.57
C ALA A 724 -15.38 3.88 -0.31
N ARG A 725 -16.03 4.32 -1.37
CA ARG A 725 -17.44 4.70 -1.32
C ARG A 725 -18.29 3.44 -1.25
N PHE A 726 -19.07 3.28 -0.21
CA PHE A 726 -19.83 2.05 0.06
C PHE A 726 -20.72 1.64 -1.13
N VAL A 727 -21.38 2.61 -1.76
CA VAL A 727 -22.31 2.36 -2.87
C VAL A 727 -21.63 1.89 -4.16
N THR A 728 -20.30 2.04 -4.29
CA THR A 728 -19.53 1.58 -5.46
C THR A 728 -18.97 0.16 -5.31
N LEU A 729 -19.10 -0.42 -4.12
CA LEU A 729 -18.60 -1.77 -3.84
C LEU A 729 -19.53 -2.84 -4.40
N ASN A 730 -18.96 -4.01 -4.71
CA ASN A 730 -19.78 -5.14 -5.08
C ASN A 730 -20.65 -5.60 -3.89
N PRO A 731 -21.84 -6.20 -4.14
CA PRO A 731 -22.77 -6.57 -3.07
C PRO A 731 -22.24 -7.58 -2.05
N VAL A 732 -21.23 -8.38 -2.39
CA VAL A 732 -20.61 -9.35 -1.46
C VAL A 732 -19.79 -8.60 -0.41
N VAL A 733 -18.98 -7.64 -0.85
CA VAL A 733 -18.18 -6.79 0.05
C VAL A 733 -19.09 -5.88 0.88
N GLN A 734 -20.14 -5.31 0.29
CA GLN A 734 -21.13 -4.51 1.04
C GLN A 734 -21.74 -5.32 2.19
N ARG A 735 -22.19 -6.55 1.94
CA ARG A 735 -22.74 -7.43 2.97
C ARG A 735 -21.71 -7.78 4.05
N GLU A 736 -20.47 -8.10 3.65
CA GLU A 736 -19.37 -8.35 4.61
C GLU A 736 -19.19 -7.17 5.56
N ILE A 737 -19.19 -5.93 5.02
CA ILE A 737 -19.06 -4.72 5.85
C ILE A 737 -20.27 -4.54 6.79
N ILE A 738 -21.50 -4.78 6.34
CA ILE A 738 -22.69 -4.67 7.17
C ILE A 738 -22.64 -5.67 8.34
N GLU A 739 -22.15 -6.88 8.09
CA GLU A 739 -22.10 -7.96 9.07
C GLU A 739 -21.00 -7.81 10.12
N ARG A 740 -20.04 -6.89 9.93
CA ARG A 740 -19.03 -6.58 10.97
C ARG A 740 -19.70 -6.04 12.23
N THR A 741 -19.18 -6.43 13.40
CA THR A 741 -19.68 -5.95 14.68
C THR A 741 -19.58 -4.43 14.78
N THR A 742 -20.62 -3.79 15.31
CA THR A 742 -20.65 -2.36 15.62
C THR A 742 -20.77 -2.17 17.11
N TYR A 743 -19.80 -1.48 17.69
CA TYR A 743 -19.79 -1.21 19.12
C TYR A 743 -20.55 0.08 19.43
N GLY A 744 -21.54 -0.01 20.30
CA GLY A 744 -22.40 1.07 20.75
C GLY A 744 -22.26 1.31 22.24
N ALA A 745 -23.00 2.35 22.76
CA ALA A 745 -23.03 2.67 24.17
C ALA A 745 -23.77 1.61 25.00
#